data_825825c38a3becbda4a5bfd9a4bd3c57
#
_entry.id   825825c38a3becbda4a5bfd9a4bd3c57
#
_cell.length_a   1.000
_cell.length_b   1.000
_cell.length_c   1.000
_cell.angle_alpha   90.00
_cell.angle_beta   90.00
_cell.angle_gamma   90.00
#
_symmetry.space_group_name_H-M   'P 1'
#
loop_
_entity.id
_entity.type
_entity.pdbx_description
1 polymer ?
#
loop_
_entity_poly.entity_id
_entity_poly.type
_entity_poly.pdbx_seq_one_letter_code
_entity_poly.pdbx_strand_id
1 'polypeptide(L)'
;MTVTATAPRAGLRSQLNKLRNLAQPFFLPLDQATGWQFAGLLVALLFCVGGLVLVALTGLIELLQQLVPALTEKYFGGVAATISGIWRSWWGVGFSGLFLLGASAFLAMRQQLRGRRWLHWLMLGVIVLMLLTVNGINAGIGFIARDLTNALVAKQEEGFYRILIIYACCFVVALPIRVSQIFFTLKLGIIWRDWLSRSLIGEYMRNRAYYVLNPNDEQATDVDNPDQRITDDTRSFTAQSLQFTLGVFDALLTFSLNILILWSISTTLTLSLFGYASFATAVLVISGRRLVRINFDQLRYEADFRYGLVHIRNNAESIAFYAGEEPETSETRRRLSSVVRNFNLLIIWRVIIDVMRRSIGYAGNFFPYLVMAVPYFAGEIDYGGFIQANFAFGMVEGSLFYVVNQIEELAQFTAGISRLEGFQSKVEQVSQQAPQQETLHAGTNAIVVRHADLTPPGSSTPILRDLSLSVSEADRLLVVGPSGCGKTSLLRMISGLWAPSRGAVERPATGELLFIPQKPYMLLGSLREQLCYPTDESRFSDDQLRHVLEEVNLATLSARYPDFDVKQDWPRILSLGEQQRLAFGRLLLNAPRFAVLDEATSALDVATVDHLYALLRQRELAVISIGHRPTLKDYHDTVLELSGDGGWRLLPATSYDFGRP
;
A
#
# COMPACT_ATOMS: atom_id res chain seq x y z
N MET A 1 18.73 15.78 -17.75
CA MET A 1 18.62 14.50 -18.48
C MET A 1 17.15 14.21 -18.74
N THR A 2 16.74 14.23 -20.01
CA THR A 2 15.36 13.99 -20.46
C THR A 2 15.08 12.49 -20.41
N VAL A 3 14.52 12.02 -19.30
CA VAL A 3 13.96 10.67 -19.24
C VAL A 3 12.60 10.69 -19.95
N THR A 4 12.61 10.30 -21.22
CA THR A 4 11.40 9.94 -21.95
C THR A 4 10.92 8.58 -21.41
N ALA A 5 10.25 8.59 -20.29
CA ALA A 5 9.52 7.42 -19.81
C ALA A 5 8.26 7.24 -20.68
N THR A 6 8.42 6.58 -21.82
CA THR A 6 7.30 5.89 -22.48
C THR A 6 6.92 4.75 -21.57
N ALA A 7 5.89 4.96 -20.72
CA ALA A 7 5.29 3.87 -19.97
C ALA A 7 4.92 2.75 -20.96
N PRO A 8 5.44 1.53 -20.83
CA PRO A 8 5.06 0.44 -21.69
C PRO A 8 3.56 0.22 -21.49
N ARG A 9 2.79 0.20 -22.57
CA ARG A 9 1.39 -0.22 -22.58
C ARG A 9 1.36 -1.71 -22.17
N ALA A 10 1.47 -1.97 -20.87
CA ALA A 10 1.23 -3.31 -20.35
C ALA A 10 -0.19 -3.69 -20.74
N GLY A 11 -0.35 -4.73 -21.54
CA GLY A 11 -1.66 -5.18 -22.01
C GLY A 11 -2.56 -5.51 -20.80
N LEU A 12 -3.87 -5.40 -20.96
CA LEU A 12 -4.88 -5.66 -19.93
C LEU A 12 -4.61 -6.97 -19.17
N ARG A 13 -4.12 -8.01 -19.85
CA ARG A 13 -3.71 -9.29 -19.23
C ARG A 13 -2.59 -9.12 -18.20
N SER A 14 -1.60 -8.29 -18.48
CA SER A 14 -0.49 -8.02 -17.54
C SER A 14 -1.00 -7.34 -16.27
N GLN A 15 -1.88 -6.35 -16.41
CA GLN A 15 -2.47 -5.63 -15.26
C GLN A 15 -3.37 -6.54 -14.41
N LEU A 16 -4.18 -7.39 -15.05
CA LEU A 16 -5.00 -8.38 -14.34
C LEU A 16 -4.14 -9.41 -13.60
N ASN A 17 -3.01 -9.84 -14.17
CA ASN A 17 -2.09 -10.72 -13.49
C ASN A 17 -1.46 -10.06 -12.26
N LYS A 18 -1.04 -8.80 -12.36
CA LYS A 18 -0.51 -8.02 -11.22
C LYS A 18 -1.55 -7.85 -10.11
N LEU A 19 -2.78 -7.46 -10.47
CA LEU A 19 -3.90 -7.37 -9.54
C LEU A 19 -4.14 -8.71 -8.83
N ARG A 20 -4.17 -9.80 -9.59
CA ARG A 20 -4.33 -11.14 -9.03
C ARG A 20 -3.20 -11.50 -8.07
N ASN A 21 -1.95 -11.25 -8.42
CA ASN A 21 -0.78 -11.57 -7.58
C ASN A 21 -0.84 -10.84 -6.23
N LEU A 22 -1.31 -9.60 -6.22
CA LEU A 22 -1.48 -8.79 -5.00
C LEU A 22 -2.73 -9.17 -4.19
N ALA A 23 -3.84 -9.57 -4.85
CA ALA A 23 -5.11 -9.88 -4.20
C ALA A 23 -5.20 -11.34 -3.70
N GLN A 24 -4.69 -12.28 -4.50
CA GLN A 24 -4.82 -13.70 -4.23
C GLN A 24 -4.30 -14.13 -2.85
N PRO A 25 -3.13 -13.66 -2.34
CA PRO A 25 -2.59 -14.11 -1.05
C PRO A 25 -3.48 -13.79 0.15
N PHE A 26 -4.31 -12.76 0.05
CA PHE A 26 -5.26 -12.40 1.11
C PHE A 26 -6.40 -13.43 1.24
N PHE A 27 -6.91 -13.91 0.13
CA PHE A 27 -8.02 -14.87 0.06
C PHE A 27 -7.55 -16.33 0.09
N LEU A 28 -6.40 -16.63 -0.54
CA LEU A 28 -5.83 -17.97 -0.68
C LEU A 28 -4.32 -17.97 -0.40
N PRO A 29 -3.76 -19.05 0.18
CA PRO A 29 -2.31 -19.18 0.37
C PRO A 29 -1.57 -19.24 -0.97
N LEU A 30 -0.41 -18.56 -1.06
CA LEU A 30 0.41 -18.48 -2.27
C LEU A 30 0.94 -19.86 -2.73
N ASP A 31 1.30 -20.72 -1.77
CA ASP A 31 2.03 -21.96 -2.03
C ASP A 31 1.23 -23.06 -2.73
N GLN A 32 -0.11 -22.92 -2.79
CA GLN A 32 -1.00 -23.97 -3.26
C GLN A 32 -2.08 -23.51 -4.24
N ALA A 33 -2.20 -22.20 -4.48
CA ALA A 33 -3.30 -21.65 -5.27
C ALA A 33 -2.85 -21.25 -6.68
N THR A 34 -3.44 -21.88 -7.68
CA THR A 34 -3.38 -21.37 -9.06
C THR A 34 -4.39 -20.22 -9.23
N GLY A 35 -4.12 -19.28 -10.16
CA GLY A 35 -5.07 -18.20 -10.45
C GLY A 35 -6.46 -18.69 -10.87
N TRP A 36 -6.55 -19.90 -11.45
CA TRP A 36 -7.79 -20.57 -11.78
C TRP A 36 -8.59 -20.99 -10.56
N GLN A 37 -7.93 -21.42 -9.47
CA GLN A 37 -8.61 -21.75 -8.21
C GLN A 37 -9.23 -20.52 -7.55
N PHE A 38 -8.53 -19.37 -7.58
CA PHE A 38 -9.09 -18.13 -7.08
C PHE A 38 -10.30 -17.67 -7.89
N ALA A 39 -10.20 -17.65 -9.22
CA ALA A 39 -11.32 -17.34 -10.11
C ALA A 39 -12.48 -18.33 -9.91
N GLY A 40 -12.16 -19.62 -9.80
CA GLY A 40 -13.17 -20.66 -9.54
C GLY A 40 -13.92 -20.46 -8.23
N LEU A 41 -13.23 -20.07 -7.15
CA LEU A 41 -13.88 -19.77 -5.87
C LEU A 41 -14.74 -18.49 -5.92
N LEU A 42 -14.34 -17.47 -6.68
CA LEU A 42 -15.20 -16.30 -6.89
C LEU A 42 -16.50 -16.68 -7.60
N VAL A 43 -16.40 -17.49 -8.66
CA VAL A 43 -17.59 -18.02 -9.38
C VAL A 43 -18.42 -18.92 -8.46
N ALA A 44 -17.78 -19.80 -7.69
CA ALA A 44 -18.46 -20.64 -6.71
C ALA A 44 -19.20 -19.83 -5.64
N LEU A 45 -18.63 -18.71 -5.18
CA LEU A 45 -19.28 -17.79 -4.26
C LEU A 45 -20.56 -17.21 -4.86
N LEU A 46 -20.51 -16.76 -6.13
CA LEU A 46 -21.68 -16.21 -6.83
C LEU A 46 -22.81 -17.24 -6.92
N PHE A 47 -22.49 -18.49 -7.23
CA PHE A 47 -23.48 -19.57 -7.28
C PHE A 47 -24.05 -19.90 -5.90
N CYS A 48 -23.21 -19.95 -4.86
CA CYS A 48 -23.68 -20.15 -3.49
C CYS A 48 -24.62 -19.03 -3.03
N VAL A 49 -24.26 -17.78 -3.27
CA VAL A 49 -25.09 -16.63 -2.88
C VAL A 49 -26.35 -16.55 -3.72
N GLY A 50 -26.27 -16.75 -5.04
CA GLY A 50 -27.45 -16.80 -5.92
C GLY A 50 -28.43 -17.90 -5.52
N GLY A 51 -27.93 -19.09 -5.23
CA GLY A 51 -28.76 -20.19 -4.71
C GLY A 51 -29.41 -19.88 -3.36
N LEU A 52 -28.66 -19.25 -2.44
CA LEU A 52 -29.19 -18.82 -1.14
C LEU A 52 -30.31 -17.78 -1.30
N VAL A 53 -30.16 -16.82 -2.21
CA VAL A 53 -31.20 -15.81 -2.51
C VAL A 53 -32.48 -16.48 -3.00
N LEU A 54 -32.34 -17.41 -3.94
CA LEU A 54 -33.53 -18.14 -4.47
C LEU A 54 -34.23 -18.92 -3.37
N VAL A 55 -33.51 -19.65 -2.53
CA VAL A 55 -34.08 -20.40 -1.39
C VAL A 55 -34.74 -19.45 -0.40
N ALA A 56 -34.08 -18.33 -0.07
CA ALA A 56 -34.64 -17.35 0.87
C ALA A 56 -35.94 -16.70 0.33
N LEU A 57 -35.96 -16.35 -0.97
CA LEU A 57 -37.17 -15.80 -1.61
C LEU A 57 -38.33 -16.79 -1.63
N THR A 58 -38.07 -18.06 -1.96
CA THR A 58 -39.12 -19.09 -1.92
C THR A 58 -39.66 -19.31 -0.49
N GLY A 59 -38.77 -19.45 0.50
CA GLY A 59 -39.17 -19.59 1.89
C GLY A 59 -39.95 -18.38 2.43
N LEU A 60 -39.54 -17.14 2.02
CA LEU A 60 -40.27 -15.93 2.38
C LEU A 60 -41.67 -15.89 1.78
N ILE A 61 -41.81 -16.26 0.49
CA ILE A 61 -43.11 -16.28 -0.20
C ILE A 61 -44.01 -17.35 0.43
N GLU A 62 -43.51 -18.54 0.72
CA GLU A 62 -44.26 -19.60 1.41
C GLU A 62 -44.69 -19.15 2.80
N LEU A 63 -43.82 -18.49 3.55
CA LEU A 63 -44.16 -17.94 4.88
C LEU A 63 -45.23 -16.85 4.78
N LEU A 64 -45.13 -15.95 3.82
CA LEU A 64 -46.15 -14.92 3.57
C LEU A 64 -47.47 -15.50 3.13
N GLN A 65 -47.47 -16.57 2.32
CA GLN A 65 -48.68 -17.30 1.96
C GLN A 65 -49.38 -17.94 3.19
N GLN A 66 -48.61 -18.41 4.15
CA GLN A 66 -49.15 -18.96 5.39
C GLN A 66 -49.69 -17.90 6.37
N LEU A 67 -48.96 -16.77 6.49
CA LEU A 67 -49.29 -15.72 7.46
C LEU A 67 -50.40 -14.78 6.97
N VAL A 68 -50.40 -14.43 5.70
CA VAL A 68 -51.32 -13.42 5.11
C VAL A 68 -51.74 -13.86 3.70
N PRO A 69 -52.55 -14.93 3.56
CA PRO A 69 -52.90 -15.51 2.26
C PRO A 69 -53.57 -14.53 1.32
N ALA A 70 -54.50 -13.70 1.81
CA ALA A 70 -55.22 -12.72 0.99
C ALA A 70 -54.29 -11.63 0.38
N LEU A 71 -53.19 -11.28 1.02
CA LEU A 71 -52.24 -10.31 0.55
C LEU A 71 -51.28 -10.94 -0.46
N THR A 72 -50.87 -12.18 -0.22
CA THR A 72 -49.95 -12.94 -1.07
C THR A 72 -50.58 -13.32 -2.40
N GLU A 73 -51.84 -13.79 -2.38
CA GLU A 73 -52.56 -14.17 -3.59
C GLU A 73 -52.79 -12.96 -4.51
N LYS A 74 -53.12 -11.81 -3.94
CA LYS A 74 -53.44 -10.58 -4.66
C LYS A 74 -52.21 -9.82 -5.20
N TYR A 75 -51.09 -9.83 -4.50
CA TYR A 75 -49.90 -9.02 -4.85
C TYR A 75 -48.67 -9.83 -5.26
N PHE A 76 -48.52 -11.02 -4.74
CA PHE A 76 -47.39 -11.89 -4.98
C PHE A 76 -47.75 -13.18 -5.72
N GLY A 77 -49.02 -13.39 -6.05
CA GLY A 77 -49.47 -14.61 -6.73
C GLY A 77 -48.74 -14.86 -8.05
N GLY A 78 -48.50 -13.80 -8.86
CA GLY A 78 -47.72 -13.88 -10.07
C GLY A 78 -46.22 -14.17 -9.81
N VAL A 79 -45.66 -13.55 -8.80
CA VAL A 79 -44.23 -13.77 -8.41
C VAL A 79 -44.08 -15.17 -7.80
N ALA A 80 -45.03 -15.59 -6.94
CA ALA A 80 -45.05 -16.93 -6.35
C ALA A 80 -45.19 -18.03 -7.43
N ALA A 81 -46.07 -17.81 -8.41
CA ALA A 81 -46.23 -18.72 -9.55
C ALA A 81 -44.94 -18.78 -10.42
N THR A 82 -44.30 -17.65 -10.65
CA THR A 82 -43.06 -17.59 -11.42
C THR A 82 -41.90 -18.30 -10.70
N ILE A 83 -41.73 -18.05 -9.39
CA ILE A 83 -40.68 -18.69 -8.57
C ILE A 83 -40.96 -20.20 -8.40
N SER A 84 -42.18 -20.59 -8.13
CA SER A 84 -42.58 -22.01 -8.08
C SER A 84 -42.40 -22.68 -9.45
N GLY A 85 -42.68 -21.99 -10.53
CA GLY A 85 -42.41 -22.41 -11.91
C GLY A 85 -40.93 -22.62 -12.18
N ILE A 86 -40.07 -21.72 -11.69
CA ILE A 86 -38.58 -21.86 -11.80
C ILE A 86 -38.14 -23.13 -11.05
N TRP A 87 -38.59 -23.36 -9.84
CA TRP A 87 -38.22 -24.55 -9.07
C TRP A 87 -38.72 -25.88 -9.67
N ARG A 88 -39.87 -25.87 -10.32
CA ARG A 88 -40.44 -27.07 -11.01
C ARG A 88 -39.86 -27.28 -12.41
N SER A 89 -39.13 -26.31 -12.94
CA SER A 89 -38.50 -26.37 -14.26
C SER A 89 -37.06 -26.89 -14.17
N TRP A 90 -36.47 -27.18 -15.36
CA TRP A 90 -35.05 -27.51 -15.49
C TRP A 90 -34.12 -26.44 -14.90
N TRP A 91 -34.58 -25.18 -14.82
CA TRP A 91 -33.83 -24.09 -14.21
C TRP A 91 -33.65 -24.28 -12.70
N GLY A 92 -34.63 -24.78 -11.98
CA GLY A 92 -34.52 -25.09 -10.54
C GLY A 92 -33.49 -26.18 -10.26
N VAL A 93 -33.45 -27.22 -11.11
CA VAL A 93 -32.42 -28.26 -11.05
C VAL A 93 -31.04 -27.67 -11.36
N GLY A 94 -30.95 -26.81 -12.37
CA GLY A 94 -29.71 -26.11 -12.73
C GLY A 94 -29.17 -25.22 -11.58
N PHE A 95 -30.00 -24.40 -10.96
CA PHE A 95 -29.62 -23.54 -9.84
C PHE A 95 -29.23 -24.34 -8.59
N SER A 96 -29.95 -25.41 -8.29
CA SER A 96 -29.58 -26.31 -7.17
C SER A 96 -28.26 -27.02 -7.44
N GLY A 97 -28.02 -27.45 -8.67
CA GLY A 97 -26.75 -28.03 -9.10
C GLY A 97 -25.58 -27.05 -8.97
N LEU A 98 -25.77 -25.81 -9.42
CA LEU A 98 -24.76 -24.74 -9.32
C LEU A 98 -24.46 -24.37 -7.85
N PHE A 99 -25.49 -24.30 -7.00
CA PHE A 99 -25.33 -24.11 -5.56
C PHE A 99 -24.50 -25.24 -4.93
N LEU A 100 -24.84 -26.50 -5.23
CA LEU A 100 -24.12 -27.65 -4.71
C LEU A 100 -22.67 -27.69 -5.22
N LEU A 101 -22.43 -27.35 -6.47
CA LEU A 101 -21.07 -27.22 -7.04
C LEU A 101 -20.27 -26.11 -6.33
N GLY A 102 -20.89 -24.95 -6.09
CA GLY A 102 -20.25 -23.88 -5.37
C GLY A 102 -19.92 -24.26 -3.92
N ALA A 103 -20.88 -24.86 -3.21
CA ALA A 103 -20.68 -25.34 -1.83
C ALA A 103 -19.61 -26.43 -1.75
N SER A 104 -19.60 -27.38 -2.70
CA SER A 104 -18.58 -28.44 -2.76
C SER A 104 -17.17 -27.89 -3.02
N ALA A 105 -17.03 -26.86 -3.84
CA ALA A 105 -15.76 -26.19 -4.07
C ALA A 105 -15.19 -25.57 -2.77
N PHE A 106 -16.03 -24.89 -1.97
CA PHE A 106 -15.62 -24.36 -0.66
C PHE A 106 -15.29 -25.47 0.34
N LEU A 107 -16.05 -26.56 0.35
CA LEU A 107 -15.78 -27.72 1.21
C LEU A 107 -14.46 -28.44 0.81
N ALA A 108 -14.20 -28.60 -0.47
CA ALA A 108 -12.95 -29.18 -0.97
C ALA A 108 -11.73 -28.36 -0.55
N MET A 109 -11.86 -27.04 -0.51
CA MET A 109 -10.76 -26.14 -0.14
C MET A 109 -10.77 -25.73 1.34
N ARG A 110 -11.55 -26.40 2.19
CA ARG A 110 -11.69 -26.06 3.63
C ARG A 110 -10.37 -25.99 4.40
N GLN A 111 -9.39 -26.83 4.03
CA GLN A 111 -8.08 -26.83 4.70
C GLN A 111 -7.28 -25.57 4.37
N GLN A 112 -7.34 -25.09 3.14
CA GLN A 112 -6.68 -23.86 2.68
C GLN A 112 -7.36 -22.59 3.22
N LEU A 113 -8.65 -22.68 3.56
CA LEU A 113 -9.46 -21.59 4.11
C LEU A 113 -9.46 -21.56 5.64
N ARG A 114 -8.60 -22.35 6.31
CA ARG A 114 -8.49 -22.35 7.78
C ARG A 114 -8.06 -20.98 8.34
N GLY A 115 -8.52 -20.68 9.55
CA GLY A 115 -8.25 -19.43 10.24
C GLY A 115 -9.12 -18.27 9.74
N ARG A 116 -8.56 -17.05 9.72
CA ARG A 116 -9.32 -15.83 9.39
C ARG A 116 -9.72 -15.72 7.90
N ARG A 117 -9.15 -16.53 7.00
CA ARG A 117 -9.46 -16.50 5.55
C ARG A 117 -10.92 -16.83 5.25
N TRP A 118 -11.50 -17.77 5.97
CA TRP A 118 -12.93 -18.06 5.90
C TRP A 118 -13.79 -16.80 6.13
N LEU A 119 -13.42 -15.95 7.08
CA LEU A 119 -14.15 -14.72 7.39
C LEU A 119 -14.13 -13.73 6.20
N HIS A 120 -13.02 -13.63 5.47
CA HIS A 120 -12.92 -12.77 4.29
C HIS A 120 -13.91 -13.21 3.18
N TRP A 121 -13.99 -14.51 2.92
CA TRP A 121 -14.97 -15.07 1.98
C TRP A 121 -16.40 -14.89 2.45
N LEU A 122 -16.69 -15.09 3.72
CA LEU A 122 -18.01 -14.85 4.30
C LEU A 122 -18.43 -13.38 4.14
N MET A 123 -17.56 -12.43 4.47
CA MET A 123 -17.83 -11.00 4.29
C MET A 123 -18.09 -10.64 2.82
N LEU A 124 -17.27 -11.17 1.91
CA LEU A 124 -17.47 -10.96 0.47
C LEU A 124 -18.82 -11.56 0.02
N GLY A 125 -19.18 -12.74 0.50
CA GLY A 125 -20.47 -13.38 0.23
C GLY A 125 -21.66 -12.54 0.73
N VAL A 126 -21.58 -11.99 1.94
CA VAL A 126 -22.59 -11.07 2.48
C VAL A 126 -22.73 -9.80 1.64
N ILE A 127 -21.61 -9.21 1.18
CA ILE A 127 -21.65 -8.03 0.31
C ILE A 127 -22.33 -8.36 -1.02
N VAL A 128 -21.98 -9.49 -1.64
CA VAL A 128 -22.60 -9.95 -2.90
C VAL A 128 -24.09 -10.24 -2.71
N LEU A 129 -24.49 -10.86 -1.59
CA LEU A 129 -25.88 -11.08 -1.25
C LEU A 129 -26.65 -9.76 -1.15
N MET A 130 -26.09 -8.78 -0.45
CA MET A 130 -26.70 -7.44 -0.34
C MET A 130 -26.82 -6.75 -1.70
N LEU A 131 -25.80 -6.85 -2.56
CA LEU A 131 -25.86 -6.31 -3.93
C LEU A 131 -26.97 -6.96 -4.75
N LEU A 132 -27.08 -8.28 -4.71
CA LEU A 132 -28.17 -9.01 -5.40
C LEU A 132 -29.54 -8.57 -4.90
N THR A 133 -29.69 -8.45 -3.58
CA THR A 133 -30.95 -8.03 -2.96
C THR A 133 -31.35 -6.60 -3.38
N VAL A 134 -30.41 -5.66 -3.31
CA VAL A 134 -30.67 -4.26 -3.71
C VAL A 134 -31.01 -4.17 -5.20
N ASN A 135 -30.27 -4.86 -6.07
CA ASN A 135 -30.56 -4.89 -7.50
C ASN A 135 -31.90 -5.54 -7.82
N GLY A 136 -32.27 -6.61 -7.11
CA GLY A 136 -33.58 -7.23 -7.20
C GLY A 136 -34.72 -6.28 -6.81
N ILE A 137 -34.56 -5.55 -5.69
CA ILE A 137 -35.51 -4.52 -5.26
C ILE A 137 -35.60 -3.40 -6.32
N ASN A 138 -34.48 -2.90 -6.85
CA ASN A 138 -34.46 -1.86 -7.87
C ASN A 138 -35.17 -2.30 -9.16
N ALA A 139 -34.98 -3.54 -9.60
CA ALA A 139 -35.71 -4.09 -10.75
C ALA A 139 -37.23 -4.18 -10.45
N GLY A 140 -37.61 -4.61 -9.24
CA GLY A 140 -39.00 -4.64 -8.77
C GLY A 140 -39.65 -3.26 -8.70
N ILE A 141 -38.91 -2.23 -8.34
CA ILE A 141 -39.36 -0.83 -8.30
C ILE A 141 -39.89 -0.39 -9.68
N GLY A 142 -39.27 -0.83 -10.79
CA GLY A 142 -39.74 -0.55 -12.14
C GLY A 142 -41.17 -1.05 -12.39
N PHE A 143 -41.52 -2.25 -11.92
CA PHE A 143 -42.88 -2.79 -12.03
C PHE A 143 -43.86 -2.06 -11.10
N ILE A 144 -43.46 -1.75 -9.86
CA ILE A 144 -44.26 -0.99 -8.91
C ILE A 144 -44.55 0.42 -9.45
N ALA A 145 -43.57 1.09 -10.07
CA ALA A 145 -43.75 2.40 -10.69
C ALA A 145 -44.75 2.34 -11.87
N ARG A 146 -44.70 1.28 -12.68
CA ARG A 146 -45.68 1.00 -13.72
C ARG A 146 -47.09 0.93 -13.15
N ASP A 147 -47.33 0.08 -12.17
CA ASP A 147 -48.64 -0.16 -11.58
C ASP A 147 -49.18 1.08 -10.86
N LEU A 148 -48.29 1.82 -10.15
CA LEU A 148 -48.61 3.09 -9.50
C LEU A 148 -49.10 4.12 -10.51
N THR A 149 -48.39 4.22 -11.64
CA THR A 149 -48.73 5.17 -12.74
C THR A 149 -50.05 4.79 -13.38
N ASN A 150 -50.28 3.50 -13.65
CA ASN A 150 -51.52 3.02 -14.21
C ASN A 150 -52.71 3.27 -13.29
N ALA A 151 -52.59 3.03 -11.96
CA ALA A 151 -53.63 3.35 -10.99
C ALA A 151 -53.95 4.86 -10.97
N LEU A 152 -52.94 5.72 -11.08
CA LEU A 152 -53.14 7.17 -11.16
C LEU A 152 -53.85 7.60 -12.43
N VAL A 153 -53.45 7.09 -13.60
CA VAL A 153 -54.11 7.37 -14.89
C VAL A 153 -55.55 6.89 -14.89
N ALA A 154 -55.82 5.71 -14.31
CA ALA A 154 -57.14 5.15 -14.17
C ALA A 154 -58.00 5.79 -13.05
N LYS A 155 -57.43 6.77 -12.30
CA LYS A 155 -58.07 7.47 -11.16
C LYS A 155 -58.56 6.52 -10.07
N GLN A 156 -57.84 5.43 -9.84
CA GLN A 156 -58.14 4.44 -8.81
C GLN A 156 -57.47 4.82 -7.49
N GLU A 157 -58.13 5.63 -6.70
CA GLU A 157 -57.55 6.23 -5.46
C GLU A 157 -57.09 5.15 -4.48
N GLU A 158 -57.92 4.18 -4.15
CA GLU A 158 -57.56 3.12 -3.20
C GLU A 158 -56.39 2.27 -3.70
N GLY A 159 -56.36 1.94 -5.00
CA GLY A 159 -55.26 1.22 -5.65
C GLY A 159 -53.93 1.98 -5.58
N PHE A 160 -54.00 3.28 -5.87
CA PHE A 160 -52.84 4.18 -5.85
C PHE A 160 -52.18 4.21 -4.45
N TYR A 161 -52.94 4.53 -3.39
CA TYR A 161 -52.35 4.60 -2.02
C TYR A 161 -51.80 3.28 -1.54
N ARG A 162 -52.40 2.17 -1.91
CA ARG A 162 -51.92 0.83 -1.57
C ARG A 162 -50.56 0.56 -2.23
N ILE A 163 -50.42 0.83 -3.53
CA ILE A 163 -49.17 0.62 -4.24
C ILE A 163 -48.10 1.61 -3.74
N LEU A 164 -48.48 2.84 -3.40
CA LEU A 164 -47.57 3.82 -2.82
C LEU A 164 -46.96 3.36 -1.49
N ILE A 165 -47.77 2.69 -0.62
CA ILE A 165 -47.26 2.10 0.62
C ILE A 165 -46.23 0.99 0.31
N ILE A 166 -46.52 0.11 -0.65
CA ILE A 166 -45.55 -0.94 -1.08
C ILE A 166 -44.27 -0.31 -1.58
N TYR A 167 -44.39 0.74 -2.39
CA TYR A 167 -43.24 1.48 -2.90
C TYR A 167 -42.37 2.08 -1.78
N ALA A 168 -43.02 2.71 -0.78
CA ALA A 168 -42.36 3.22 0.41
C ALA A 168 -41.66 2.11 1.23
N CYS A 169 -42.33 0.95 1.41
CA CYS A 169 -41.74 -0.21 2.10
C CYS A 169 -40.44 -0.70 1.40
N CYS A 170 -40.41 -0.68 0.06
CA CYS A 170 -39.19 -1.05 -0.67
C CYS A 170 -37.99 -0.18 -0.28
N PHE A 171 -38.16 1.13 -0.12
CA PHE A 171 -37.10 2.03 0.32
C PHE A 171 -36.69 1.77 1.78
N VAL A 172 -37.67 1.54 2.67
CA VAL A 172 -37.38 1.24 4.08
C VAL A 172 -36.54 -0.04 4.21
N VAL A 173 -36.73 -1.04 3.36
CA VAL A 173 -35.94 -2.27 3.33
C VAL A 173 -34.59 -2.06 2.61
N ALA A 174 -34.60 -1.39 1.47
CA ALA A 174 -33.40 -1.22 0.64
C ALA A 174 -32.32 -0.36 1.32
N LEU A 175 -32.71 0.70 2.03
CA LEU A 175 -31.78 1.65 2.65
C LEU A 175 -30.86 1.00 3.71
N PRO A 176 -31.36 0.25 4.72
CA PRO A 176 -30.49 -0.45 5.67
C PRO A 176 -29.55 -1.46 5.00
N ILE A 177 -30.03 -2.18 3.98
CA ILE A 177 -29.21 -3.14 3.24
C ILE A 177 -28.07 -2.41 2.51
N ARG A 178 -28.38 -1.29 1.84
CA ARG A 178 -27.37 -0.49 1.15
C ARG A 178 -26.33 0.10 2.10
N VAL A 179 -26.76 0.64 3.24
CA VAL A 179 -25.85 1.17 4.28
C VAL A 179 -24.98 0.05 4.85
N SER A 180 -25.57 -1.11 5.15
CA SER A 180 -24.83 -2.28 5.62
C SER A 180 -23.82 -2.77 4.59
N GLN A 181 -24.17 -2.79 3.31
CA GLN A 181 -23.25 -3.14 2.21
C GLN A 181 -22.03 -2.22 2.17
N ILE A 182 -22.23 -0.90 2.29
CA ILE A 182 -21.14 0.07 2.37
C ILE A 182 -20.26 -0.23 3.60
N PHE A 183 -20.86 -0.45 4.77
CA PHE A 183 -20.12 -0.79 5.99
C PHE A 183 -19.26 -2.04 5.83
N PHE A 184 -19.82 -3.14 5.33
CA PHE A 184 -19.07 -4.40 5.14
C PHE A 184 -17.96 -4.25 4.08
N THR A 185 -18.20 -3.47 3.03
CA THR A 185 -17.17 -3.18 2.00
C THR A 185 -15.99 -2.42 2.59
N LEU A 186 -16.25 -1.35 3.35
CA LEU A 186 -15.20 -0.58 4.02
C LEU A 186 -14.46 -1.43 5.08
N LYS A 187 -15.21 -2.25 5.84
CA LYS A 187 -14.62 -3.14 6.85
C LYS A 187 -13.72 -4.20 6.24
N LEU A 188 -14.12 -4.81 5.12
CA LEU A 188 -13.28 -5.76 4.37
C LEU A 188 -12.03 -5.06 3.83
N GLY A 189 -12.16 -3.85 3.32
CA GLY A 189 -11.04 -3.04 2.82
C GLY A 189 -9.99 -2.76 3.88
N ILE A 190 -10.40 -2.37 5.11
CA ILE A 190 -9.44 -2.10 6.19
C ILE A 190 -8.77 -3.38 6.71
N ILE A 191 -9.49 -4.51 6.77
CA ILE A 191 -8.90 -5.80 7.14
C ILE A 191 -7.86 -6.23 6.10
N TRP A 192 -8.17 -6.06 4.82
CA TRP A 192 -7.22 -6.36 3.75
C TRP A 192 -5.98 -5.47 3.80
N ARG A 193 -6.18 -4.16 4.01
CA ARG A 193 -5.09 -3.20 4.19
C ARG A 193 -4.18 -3.57 5.36
N ASP A 194 -4.75 -3.89 6.53
CA ASP A 194 -3.97 -4.29 7.72
C ASP A 194 -3.10 -5.51 7.41
N TRP A 195 -3.69 -6.53 6.80
CA TRP A 195 -2.96 -7.74 6.42
C TRP A 195 -1.83 -7.44 5.43
N LEU A 196 -2.12 -6.70 4.34
CA LEU A 196 -1.13 -6.41 3.29
C LEU A 196 0.01 -5.51 3.81
N SER A 197 -0.32 -4.48 4.59
CA SER A 197 0.70 -3.60 5.20
C SER A 197 1.60 -4.37 6.17
N ARG A 198 1.05 -5.24 7.02
CA ARG A 198 1.86 -6.09 7.93
C ARG A 198 2.77 -7.06 7.16
N SER A 199 2.26 -7.66 6.08
CA SER A 199 3.06 -8.53 5.22
C SER A 199 4.24 -7.79 4.61
N LEU A 200 3.96 -6.62 4.01
CA LEU A 200 5.00 -5.79 3.37
C LEU A 200 6.02 -5.25 4.37
N ILE A 201 5.58 -4.83 5.57
CA ILE A 201 6.49 -4.41 6.65
C ILE A 201 7.40 -5.57 7.05
N GLY A 202 6.82 -6.77 7.24
CA GLY A 202 7.59 -7.97 7.60
C GLY A 202 8.63 -8.35 6.54
N GLU A 203 8.26 -8.29 5.27
CA GLU A 203 9.17 -8.55 4.15
C GLU A 203 10.24 -7.47 4.01
N TYR A 204 9.87 -6.19 4.15
CA TYR A 204 10.78 -5.06 4.07
C TYR A 204 11.85 -5.05 5.17
N MET A 205 11.48 -5.52 6.39
CA MET A 205 12.43 -5.67 7.50
C MET A 205 13.27 -6.96 7.40
N ARG A 206 12.79 -7.97 6.67
CA ARG A 206 13.49 -9.26 6.53
C ARG A 206 14.79 -9.09 5.75
N ASN A 207 15.85 -9.75 6.22
CA ASN A 207 17.17 -9.76 5.58
C ASN A 207 17.71 -8.35 5.27
N ARG A 208 17.30 -7.36 6.06
CA ARG A 208 17.72 -5.95 5.90
C ARG A 208 17.37 -5.36 4.52
N ALA A 209 16.26 -5.79 3.92
CA ALA A 209 15.83 -5.27 2.61
C ALA A 209 15.66 -3.74 2.63
N TYR A 210 15.24 -3.15 3.76
CA TYR A 210 15.16 -1.70 3.95
C TYR A 210 16.51 -0.98 3.74
N TYR A 211 17.63 -1.64 3.98
CA TYR A 211 18.95 -1.07 3.76
C TYR A 211 19.33 -1.07 2.28
N VAL A 212 19.09 -2.20 1.60
CA VAL A 212 19.39 -2.35 0.16
C VAL A 212 18.50 -1.48 -0.73
N LEU A 213 17.25 -1.25 -0.28
CA LEU A 213 16.24 -0.44 -0.99
C LEU A 213 16.24 1.04 -0.55
N ASN A 214 17.30 1.51 0.12
CA ASN A 214 17.38 2.89 0.58
C ASN A 214 17.53 3.87 -0.61
N PRO A 215 16.55 4.77 -0.85
CA PRO A 215 16.59 5.70 -1.97
C PRO A 215 17.66 6.79 -1.84
N ASN A 216 18.26 6.95 -0.65
CA ASN A 216 19.33 7.94 -0.42
C ASN A 216 20.73 7.41 -0.77
N ASP A 217 20.87 6.15 -1.17
CA ASP A 217 22.14 5.61 -1.66
C ASP A 217 22.26 5.90 -3.17
N GLU A 218 23.39 6.41 -3.62
CA GLU A 218 23.63 6.80 -5.05
C GLU A 218 23.44 5.64 -6.05
N GLN A 219 23.28 4.44 -5.54
CA GLN A 219 23.02 3.20 -6.29
C GLN A 219 21.55 2.82 -6.32
N ALA A 220 20.67 3.81 -6.16
CA ALA A 220 19.23 3.64 -6.03
C ALA A 220 18.68 2.61 -7.01
N THR A 221 18.17 1.56 -6.44
CA THR A 221 17.25 0.64 -7.12
C THR A 221 16.05 1.45 -7.63
N ASP A 222 15.46 1.05 -8.75
CA ASP A 222 14.26 1.67 -9.37
C ASP A 222 13.02 1.78 -8.44
N VAL A 223 13.19 1.51 -7.14
CA VAL A 223 12.12 1.58 -6.12
C VAL A 223 12.19 2.92 -5.40
N ASP A 224 11.28 3.79 -5.78
CA ASP A 224 11.10 5.10 -5.19
C ASP A 224 10.17 5.03 -3.95
N ASN A 225 10.58 5.67 -2.84
CA ASN A 225 9.77 5.89 -1.63
C ASN A 225 9.06 4.64 -1.06
N PRO A 226 9.76 3.68 -0.46
CA PRO A 226 9.18 2.46 0.14
C PRO A 226 8.08 2.75 1.18
N ASP A 227 8.23 3.83 1.96
CA ASP A 227 7.26 4.32 2.94
C ASP A 227 5.90 4.63 2.29
N GLN A 228 5.89 5.32 1.16
CA GLN A 228 4.68 5.65 0.40
C GLN A 228 4.02 4.39 -0.18
N ARG A 229 4.83 3.38 -0.61
CA ARG A 229 4.30 2.10 -1.13
C ARG A 229 3.55 1.34 -0.05
N ILE A 230 4.13 1.25 1.17
CA ILE A 230 3.53 0.53 2.29
C ILE A 230 2.30 1.27 2.86
N THR A 231 2.28 2.60 2.83
CA THR A 231 1.21 3.41 3.42
C THR A 231 0.11 3.76 2.42
N ASP A 232 0.42 4.60 1.41
CA ASP A 232 -0.59 5.19 0.52
C ASP A 232 -0.99 4.27 -0.63
N ASP A 233 -0.01 3.62 -1.29
CA ASP A 233 -0.34 2.72 -2.41
C ASP A 233 -1.11 1.49 -1.90
N THR A 234 -0.77 0.95 -0.72
CA THR A 234 -1.53 -0.15 -0.10
C THR A 234 -2.96 0.26 0.25
N ARG A 235 -3.15 1.47 0.83
CA ARG A 235 -4.48 2.00 1.13
C ARG A 235 -5.32 2.16 -0.13
N SER A 236 -4.76 2.79 -1.15
CA SER A 236 -5.44 3.03 -2.43
C SER A 236 -5.74 1.71 -3.14
N PHE A 237 -4.80 0.77 -3.16
CA PHE A 237 -4.97 -0.53 -3.77
C PHE A 237 -6.13 -1.32 -3.17
N THR A 238 -6.17 -1.47 -1.85
CA THR A 238 -7.20 -2.29 -1.20
C THR A 238 -8.60 -1.68 -1.32
N ALA A 239 -8.72 -0.35 -1.19
CA ALA A 239 -9.99 0.35 -1.32
C ALA A 239 -10.51 0.32 -2.77
N GLN A 240 -9.67 0.70 -3.74
CA GLN A 240 -10.06 0.79 -5.15
C GLN A 240 -10.30 -0.59 -5.78
N SER A 241 -9.53 -1.63 -5.40
CA SER A 241 -9.77 -3.00 -5.87
C SER A 241 -11.17 -3.50 -5.51
N LEU A 242 -11.61 -3.30 -4.26
CA LEU A 242 -12.96 -3.69 -3.83
C LEU A 242 -14.03 -2.83 -4.50
N GLN A 243 -13.84 -1.51 -4.50
CA GLN A 243 -14.80 -0.58 -5.10
C GLN A 243 -14.99 -0.87 -6.59
N PHE A 244 -13.91 -1.05 -7.33
CA PHE A 244 -13.97 -1.32 -8.76
C PHE A 244 -14.58 -2.70 -9.05
N THR A 245 -14.11 -3.76 -8.37
CA THR A 245 -14.61 -5.12 -8.59
C THR A 245 -16.10 -5.24 -8.25
N LEU A 246 -16.51 -4.71 -7.09
CA LEU A 246 -17.91 -4.74 -6.67
C LEU A 246 -18.78 -3.83 -7.54
N GLY A 247 -18.26 -2.68 -7.95
CA GLY A 247 -18.99 -1.76 -8.84
C GLY A 247 -19.18 -2.30 -10.25
N VAL A 248 -18.18 -2.98 -10.82
CA VAL A 248 -18.35 -3.69 -12.12
C VAL A 248 -19.37 -4.82 -11.95
N PHE A 249 -19.32 -5.56 -10.86
CA PHE A 249 -20.29 -6.61 -10.57
C PHE A 249 -21.72 -6.05 -10.42
N ASP A 250 -21.89 -4.95 -9.68
CA ASP A 250 -23.15 -4.23 -9.51
C ASP A 250 -23.70 -3.74 -10.86
N ALA A 251 -22.82 -3.15 -11.70
CA ALA A 251 -23.19 -2.71 -13.05
C ALA A 251 -23.64 -3.88 -13.96
N LEU A 252 -22.92 -5.01 -13.90
CA LEU A 252 -23.30 -6.22 -14.66
C LEU A 252 -24.66 -6.79 -14.20
N LEU A 253 -24.93 -6.81 -12.89
CA LEU A 253 -26.21 -7.24 -12.35
C LEU A 253 -27.35 -6.30 -12.78
N THR A 254 -27.16 -4.99 -12.60
CA THR A 254 -28.12 -3.97 -13.03
C THR A 254 -28.42 -4.08 -14.53
N PHE A 255 -27.36 -4.21 -15.34
CA PHE A 255 -27.49 -4.42 -16.79
C PHE A 255 -28.30 -5.66 -17.10
N SER A 256 -27.92 -6.83 -16.54
CA SER A 256 -28.55 -8.11 -16.86
C SER A 256 -30.03 -8.16 -16.50
N LEU A 257 -30.40 -7.60 -15.35
CA LEU A 257 -31.80 -7.57 -14.93
C LEU A 257 -32.64 -6.61 -15.78
N ASN A 258 -32.15 -5.40 -15.96
CA ASN A 258 -32.93 -4.36 -16.64
C ASN A 258 -32.96 -4.50 -18.15
N ILE A 259 -31.94 -5.11 -18.79
CA ILE A 259 -31.96 -5.37 -20.24
C ILE A 259 -33.02 -6.40 -20.59
N LEU A 260 -33.24 -7.41 -19.74
CA LEU A 260 -34.32 -8.40 -19.94
C LEU A 260 -35.69 -7.75 -19.81
N ILE A 261 -35.87 -6.85 -18.83
CA ILE A 261 -37.12 -6.08 -18.68
C ILE A 261 -37.34 -5.21 -19.92
N LEU A 262 -36.32 -4.47 -20.34
CA LEU A 262 -36.41 -3.57 -21.50
C LEU A 262 -36.71 -4.34 -22.79
N TRP A 263 -36.05 -5.49 -23.00
CA TRP A 263 -36.29 -6.36 -24.15
C TRP A 263 -37.73 -6.89 -24.20
N SER A 264 -38.29 -7.22 -23.03
CA SER A 264 -39.69 -7.71 -22.93
C SER A 264 -40.74 -6.62 -23.25
N ILE A 265 -40.38 -5.33 -23.09
CA ILE A 265 -41.28 -4.20 -23.38
C ILE A 265 -41.11 -3.74 -24.83
N SER A 266 -39.87 -3.55 -25.29
CA SER A 266 -39.59 -3.08 -26.65
C SER A 266 -38.20 -3.51 -27.14
N THR A 267 -38.15 -4.40 -28.10
CA THR A 267 -36.92 -4.81 -28.78
C THR A 267 -36.24 -3.66 -29.53
N THR A 268 -37.06 -2.79 -30.16
CA THR A 268 -36.58 -1.63 -30.89
C THR A 268 -35.84 -0.65 -29.95
N LEU A 269 -36.40 -0.36 -28.76
CA LEU A 269 -35.77 0.51 -27.77
C LEU A 269 -34.48 -0.12 -27.26
N THR A 270 -34.46 -1.42 -27.02
CA THR A 270 -33.28 -2.12 -26.57
C THR A 270 -32.11 -2.07 -27.56
N LEU A 271 -32.40 -2.34 -28.85
CA LEU A 271 -31.37 -2.29 -29.90
C LEU A 271 -30.86 -0.87 -30.13
N SER A 272 -31.75 0.11 -30.10
CA SER A 272 -31.36 1.52 -30.26
C SER A 272 -30.53 2.03 -29.06
N LEU A 273 -30.76 1.51 -27.86
CA LEU A 273 -29.91 1.78 -26.68
C LEU A 273 -28.46 1.34 -26.90
N PHE A 274 -28.24 0.17 -27.50
CA PHE A 274 -26.87 -0.27 -27.82
C PHE A 274 -26.17 0.67 -28.79
N GLY A 275 -26.88 1.13 -29.85
CA GLY A 275 -26.34 2.11 -30.79
C GLY A 275 -25.99 3.43 -30.12
N TYR A 276 -26.90 3.96 -29.30
CA TYR A 276 -26.71 5.16 -28.51
C TYR A 276 -25.53 5.04 -27.53
N ALA A 277 -25.49 3.96 -26.75
CA ALA A 277 -24.43 3.73 -25.76
C ALA A 277 -23.05 3.55 -26.41
N SER A 278 -22.99 2.86 -27.56
CA SER A 278 -21.74 2.71 -28.31
C SER A 278 -21.22 4.05 -28.85
N PHE A 279 -22.10 4.88 -29.40
CA PHE A 279 -21.78 6.24 -29.87
C PHE A 279 -21.28 7.10 -28.70
N ALA A 280 -22.04 7.16 -27.62
CA ALA A 280 -21.72 7.94 -26.43
C ALA A 280 -20.37 7.51 -25.80
N THR A 281 -20.14 6.19 -25.67
CA THR A 281 -18.88 5.64 -25.18
C THR A 281 -17.71 6.03 -26.08
N ALA A 282 -17.85 5.94 -27.40
CA ALA A 282 -16.82 6.34 -28.34
C ALA A 282 -16.44 7.82 -28.18
N VAL A 283 -17.43 8.71 -28.11
CA VAL A 283 -17.23 10.15 -27.90
C VAL A 283 -16.50 10.43 -26.59
N LEU A 284 -16.95 9.83 -25.47
CA LEU A 284 -16.34 10.05 -24.14
C LEU A 284 -14.93 9.49 -24.05
N VAL A 285 -14.67 8.30 -24.59
CA VAL A 285 -13.34 7.68 -24.57
C VAL A 285 -12.33 8.48 -25.42
N ILE A 286 -12.73 8.92 -26.61
CA ILE A 286 -11.85 9.71 -27.49
C ILE A 286 -11.50 11.04 -26.82
N SER A 287 -12.49 11.74 -26.26
CA SER A 287 -12.31 13.03 -25.58
C SER A 287 -11.52 12.87 -24.27
N GLY A 288 -11.75 11.81 -23.52
CA GLY A 288 -11.09 11.52 -22.24
C GLY A 288 -9.59 11.28 -22.35
N ARG A 289 -9.09 10.74 -23.48
CA ARG A 289 -7.65 10.49 -23.68
C ARG A 289 -6.79 11.75 -23.51
N ARG A 290 -7.29 12.90 -23.94
CA ARG A 290 -6.58 14.17 -23.81
C ARG A 290 -6.58 14.67 -22.36
N LEU A 291 -7.69 14.50 -21.66
CA LEU A 291 -7.80 14.84 -20.23
C LEU A 291 -6.79 14.05 -19.38
N VAL A 292 -6.65 12.75 -19.61
CA VAL A 292 -5.69 11.89 -18.91
C VAL A 292 -4.26 12.43 -19.06
N ARG A 293 -3.87 12.86 -20.27
CA ARG A 293 -2.53 13.44 -20.50
C ARG A 293 -2.33 14.75 -19.73
N ILE A 294 -3.30 15.66 -19.81
CA ILE A 294 -3.24 16.96 -19.11
C ILE A 294 -3.18 16.75 -17.59
N ASN A 295 -3.94 15.78 -17.07
CA ASN A 295 -3.92 15.44 -15.65
C ASN A 295 -2.57 14.85 -15.21
N PHE A 296 -1.94 14.02 -16.05
CA PHE A 296 -0.59 13.51 -15.79
C PHE A 296 0.45 14.65 -15.74
N ASP A 297 0.39 15.59 -16.68
CA ASP A 297 1.26 16.77 -16.67
C ASP A 297 1.00 17.65 -15.43
N GLN A 298 -0.24 17.75 -14.95
CA GLN A 298 -0.59 18.46 -13.72
C GLN A 298 0.11 17.84 -12.52
N LEU A 299 0.02 16.53 -12.35
CA LEU A 299 0.67 15.82 -11.24
C LEU A 299 2.20 16.01 -11.25
N ARG A 300 2.82 16.04 -12.44
CA ARG A 300 4.25 16.31 -12.59
C ARG A 300 4.60 17.72 -12.14
N TYR A 301 3.87 18.75 -12.62
CA TYR A 301 4.12 20.14 -12.22
C TYR A 301 3.91 20.39 -10.72
N GLU A 302 2.89 19.75 -10.12
CA GLU A 302 2.66 19.80 -8.68
C GLU A 302 3.82 19.17 -7.88
N ALA A 303 4.34 18.03 -8.36
CA ALA A 303 5.50 17.37 -7.76
C ALA A 303 6.76 18.25 -7.87
N ASP A 304 7.01 18.87 -9.03
CA ASP A 304 8.14 19.78 -9.26
C ASP A 304 8.05 21.02 -8.35
N PHE A 305 6.86 21.58 -8.19
CA PHE A 305 6.62 22.72 -7.29
C PHE A 305 6.85 22.33 -5.83
N ARG A 306 6.30 21.21 -5.38
CA ARG A 306 6.51 20.69 -4.02
C ARG A 306 7.99 20.42 -3.75
N TYR A 307 8.70 19.82 -4.70
CA TYR A 307 10.13 19.56 -4.59
C TYR A 307 10.91 20.87 -4.37
N GLY A 308 10.58 21.95 -5.10
CA GLY A 308 11.19 23.25 -4.88
C GLY A 308 11.01 23.77 -3.46
N LEU A 309 9.80 23.67 -2.90
CA LEU A 309 9.53 24.09 -1.52
C LEU A 309 10.24 23.22 -0.48
N VAL A 310 10.32 21.89 -0.71
CA VAL A 310 11.06 20.97 0.17
C VAL A 310 12.56 21.29 0.13
N HIS A 311 13.09 21.63 -1.05
CA HIS A 311 14.48 22.04 -1.20
C HIS A 311 14.80 23.29 -0.38
N ILE A 312 13.97 24.32 -0.47
CA ILE A 312 14.10 25.54 0.35
C ILE A 312 14.05 25.20 1.85
N ARG A 313 13.09 24.41 2.28
CA ARG A 313 12.96 24.01 3.69
C ARG A 313 14.19 23.28 4.22
N ASN A 314 14.74 22.38 3.42
CA ASN A 314 15.89 21.57 3.84
C ASN A 314 17.22 22.34 3.82
N ASN A 315 17.29 23.46 3.09
CA ASN A 315 18.46 24.32 2.98
C ASN A 315 18.22 25.73 3.54
N ALA A 316 17.23 25.90 4.42
CA ALA A 316 16.76 27.20 4.89
C ALA A 316 17.89 28.05 5.51
N GLU A 317 18.76 27.45 6.34
CA GLU A 317 19.90 28.12 6.96
C GLU A 317 20.92 28.58 5.92
N SER A 318 21.26 27.75 4.95
CA SER A 318 22.20 28.09 3.87
C SER A 318 21.65 29.23 3.01
N ILE A 319 20.36 29.16 2.65
CA ILE A 319 19.70 30.22 1.86
C ILE A 319 19.73 31.55 2.63
N ALA A 320 19.45 31.53 3.93
CA ALA A 320 19.48 32.72 4.78
C ALA A 320 20.90 33.31 4.89
N PHE A 321 21.94 32.47 5.03
CA PHE A 321 23.33 32.94 5.06
C PHE A 321 23.78 33.58 3.75
N TYR A 322 23.28 33.11 2.60
CA TYR A 322 23.60 33.70 1.30
C TYR A 322 22.67 34.85 0.89
N ALA A 323 21.64 35.19 1.71
CA ALA A 323 20.58 36.13 1.36
C ALA A 323 19.92 35.79 0.01
N GLY A 324 19.66 34.50 -0.19
CA GLY A 324 19.19 33.90 -1.46
C GLY A 324 17.67 33.93 -1.66
N GLU A 325 16.90 34.73 -0.92
CA GLU A 325 15.43 34.74 -0.94
C GLU A 325 14.86 35.10 -2.32
N GLU A 326 15.46 36.05 -3.02
CA GLU A 326 14.92 36.54 -4.30
C GLU A 326 15.07 35.53 -5.44
N PRO A 327 16.25 34.91 -5.69
CA PRO A 327 16.38 33.80 -6.65
C PRO A 327 15.45 32.63 -6.36
N GLU A 328 15.37 32.18 -5.11
CA GLU A 328 14.51 31.07 -4.71
C GLU A 328 13.02 31.40 -4.88
N THR A 329 12.62 32.64 -4.56
CA THR A 329 11.26 33.13 -4.78
C THR A 329 10.91 33.14 -6.27
N SER A 330 11.83 33.61 -7.12
CA SER A 330 11.61 33.69 -8.57
C SER A 330 11.45 32.29 -9.19
N GLU A 331 12.29 31.35 -8.81
CA GLU A 331 12.21 29.96 -9.27
C GLU A 331 10.92 29.27 -8.79
N THR A 332 10.56 29.46 -7.52
CA THR A 332 9.32 28.90 -6.95
C THR A 332 8.08 29.45 -7.65
N ARG A 333 8.05 30.78 -7.94
CA ARG A 333 6.97 31.40 -8.72
C ARG A 333 6.92 30.87 -10.15
N ARG A 334 8.06 30.62 -10.78
CA ARG A 334 8.12 30.04 -12.13
C ARG A 334 7.50 28.64 -12.15
N ARG A 335 7.80 27.80 -11.16
CA ARG A 335 7.21 26.45 -11.00
C ARG A 335 5.70 26.55 -10.76
N LEU A 336 5.26 27.43 -9.86
CA LEU A 336 3.84 27.68 -9.62
C LEU A 336 3.11 28.15 -10.89
N SER A 337 3.72 29.02 -11.69
CA SER A 337 3.13 29.50 -12.95
C SER A 337 2.88 28.34 -13.94
N SER A 338 3.75 27.32 -13.95
CA SER A 338 3.57 26.12 -14.77
C SER A 338 2.37 25.27 -14.28
N VAL A 339 2.24 25.13 -12.95
CA VAL A 339 1.08 24.49 -12.31
C VAL A 339 -0.21 25.19 -12.72
N VAL A 340 -0.29 26.51 -12.51
CA VAL A 340 -1.50 27.31 -12.79
C VAL A 340 -1.87 27.29 -14.27
N ARG A 341 -0.88 27.41 -15.16
CA ARG A 341 -1.13 27.38 -16.61
C ARG A 341 -1.72 26.06 -17.07
N ASN A 342 -1.14 24.94 -16.59
CA ASN A 342 -1.66 23.62 -16.95
C ASN A 342 -3.02 23.35 -16.28
N PHE A 343 -3.23 23.84 -15.05
CA PHE A 343 -4.50 23.70 -14.34
C PHE A 343 -5.63 24.43 -15.06
N ASN A 344 -5.37 25.62 -15.61
CA ASN A 344 -6.35 26.33 -16.45
C ASN A 344 -6.71 25.52 -17.70
N LEU A 345 -5.74 24.87 -18.34
CA LEU A 345 -6.01 23.96 -19.46
C LEU A 345 -6.85 22.76 -18.99
N LEU A 346 -6.55 22.20 -17.84
CA LEU A 346 -7.29 21.11 -17.21
C LEU A 346 -8.75 21.50 -16.96
N ILE A 347 -9.00 22.71 -16.41
CA ILE A 347 -10.36 23.25 -16.18
C ILE A 347 -11.14 23.27 -17.49
N ILE A 348 -10.56 23.86 -18.55
CA ILE A 348 -11.23 23.96 -19.86
C ILE A 348 -11.62 22.57 -20.37
N TRP A 349 -10.72 21.61 -20.32
CA TRP A 349 -10.99 20.25 -20.78
C TRP A 349 -12.00 19.50 -19.90
N ARG A 350 -11.97 19.70 -18.57
CA ARG A 350 -12.99 19.17 -17.66
C ARG A 350 -14.37 19.72 -17.99
N VAL A 351 -14.48 21.02 -18.22
CA VAL A 351 -15.75 21.66 -18.61
C VAL A 351 -16.25 21.11 -19.96
N ILE A 352 -15.39 20.99 -20.96
CA ILE A 352 -15.77 20.43 -22.27
C ILE A 352 -16.32 19.00 -22.12
N ILE A 353 -15.63 18.15 -21.37
CA ILE A 353 -16.06 16.76 -21.13
C ILE A 353 -17.35 16.72 -20.31
N ASP A 354 -17.49 17.58 -19.30
CA ASP A 354 -18.72 17.64 -18.50
C ASP A 354 -19.93 18.10 -19.32
N VAL A 355 -19.75 19.10 -20.21
CA VAL A 355 -20.78 19.52 -21.15
C VAL A 355 -21.14 18.36 -22.09
N MET A 356 -20.17 17.66 -22.68
CA MET A 356 -20.42 16.49 -23.50
C MET A 356 -21.18 15.40 -22.75
N ARG A 357 -20.75 15.06 -21.54
CA ARG A 357 -21.39 14.05 -20.71
C ARG A 357 -22.83 14.43 -20.36
N ARG A 358 -23.07 15.68 -19.97
CA ARG A 358 -24.43 16.17 -19.67
C ARG A 358 -25.31 16.19 -20.92
N SER A 359 -24.78 16.62 -22.08
CA SER A 359 -25.51 16.60 -23.35
C SER A 359 -25.93 15.20 -23.76
N ILE A 360 -25.01 14.22 -23.61
CA ILE A 360 -25.30 12.80 -23.80
C ILE A 360 -26.38 12.35 -22.81
N GLY A 361 -26.26 12.62 -21.51
CA GLY A 361 -27.27 12.25 -20.51
C GLY A 361 -28.65 12.88 -20.76
N TYR A 362 -28.71 14.14 -21.22
CA TYR A 362 -29.98 14.76 -21.63
C TYR A 362 -30.57 14.09 -22.87
N ALA A 363 -29.74 13.78 -23.88
CA ALA A 363 -30.19 13.03 -25.04
C ALA A 363 -30.72 11.64 -24.64
N GLY A 364 -30.05 10.95 -23.71
CA GLY A 364 -30.50 9.68 -23.13
C GLY A 364 -31.87 9.76 -22.47
N ASN A 365 -32.14 10.85 -21.74
CA ASN A 365 -33.46 11.06 -21.15
C ASN A 365 -34.57 11.29 -22.19
N PHE A 366 -34.29 11.94 -23.33
CA PHE A 366 -35.26 12.14 -24.38
C PHE A 366 -35.44 10.92 -25.31
N PHE A 367 -34.40 10.12 -25.43
CA PHE A 367 -34.36 9.04 -26.40
C PHE A 367 -35.48 8.00 -26.24
N PRO A 368 -35.79 7.49 -25.01
CA PRO A 368 -36.92 6.59 -24.82
C PRO A 368 -38.26 7.19 -25.26
N TYR A 369 -38.46 8.50 -25.03
CA TYR A 369 -39.70 9.18 -25.45
C TYR A 369 -39.89 9.15 -26.95
N LEU A 370 -38.83 9.38 -27.74
CA LEU A 370 -38.91 9.33 -29.21
C LEU A 370 -39.25 7.92 -29.71
N VAL A 371 -38.66 6.89 -29.15
CA VAL A 371 -38.84 5.50 -29.59
C VAL A 371 -40.18 4.92 -29.12
N MET A 372 -40.59 5.22 -27.88
CA MET A 372 -41.77 4.64 -27.26
C MET A 372 -43.06 5.40 -27.54
N ALA A 373 -43.00 6.62 -28.10
CA ALA A 373 -44.17 7.39 -28.50
C ALA A 373 -45.02 6.65 -29.55
N VAL A 374 -44.35 6.03 -30.53
CA VAL A 374 -45.04 5.31 -31.61
C VAL A 374 -45.88 4.15 -31.09
N PRO A 375 -45.35 3.14 -30.34
CA PRO A 375 -46.16 2.05 -29.81
C PRO A 375 -47.16 2.52 -28.75
N TYR A 376 -46.88 3.59 -28.01
CA TYR A 376 -47.85 4.16 -27.06
C TYR A 376 -49.08 4.75 -27.78
N PHE A 377 -48.88 5.58 -28.80
CA PHE A 377 -50.01 6.14 -29.57
C PHE A 377 -50.73 5.11 -30.42
N ALA A 378 -50.06 3.99 -30.78
CA ALA A 378 -50.71 2.85 -31.43
C ALA A 378 -51.56 2.00 -30.45
N GLY A 379 -51.48 2.26 -29.14
CA GLY A 379 -52.17 1.49 -28.10
C GLY A 379 -51.56 0.12 -27.78
N GLU A 380 -50.32 -0.12 -28.23
CA GLU A 380 -49.61 -1.37 -27.99
C GLU A 380 -49.06 -1.47 -26.53
N ILE A 381 -48.83 -0.33 -25.91
CA ILE A 381 -48.34 -0.23 -24.52
C ILE A 381 -49.17 0.78 -23.72
N ASP A 382 -49.33 0.54 -22.43
CA ASP A 382 -49.95 1.46 -21.48
C ASP A 382 -48.96 2.53 -21.01
N TYR A 383 -49.44 3.60 -20.36
CA TYR A 383 -48.58 4.67 -19.86
C TYR A 383 -47.63 4.21 -18.77
N GLY A 384 -48.04 3.26 -17.93
CA GLY A 384 -47.17 2.64 -16.93
C GLY A 384 -46.03 1.86 -17.58
N GLY A 385 -46.30 1.10 -18.65
CA GLY A 385 -45.27 0.39 -19.43
C GLY A 385 -44.27 1.35 -20.08
N PHE A 386 -44.74 2.53 -20.53
CA PHE A 386 -43.88 3.60 -21.01
C PHE A 386 -42.92 4.08 -19.90
N ILE A 387 -43.43 4.35 -18.68
CA ILE A 387 -42.61 4.76 -17.52
C ILE A 387 -41.63 3.65 -17.10
N GLN A 388 -42.07 2.39 -17.08
CA GLN A 388 -41.21 1.24 -16.80
C GLN A 388 -40.05 1.10 -17.80
N ALA A 389 -40.35 1.28 -19.10
CA ALA A 389 -39.34 1.25 -20.15
C ALA A 389 -38.29 2.37 -19.97
N ASN A 390 -38.75 3.58 -19.66
CA ASN A 390 -37.86 4.71 -19.37
C ASN A 390 -36.96 4.46 -18.14
N PHE A 391 -37.52 3.90 -17.07
CA PHE A 391 -36.76 3.51 -15.87
C PHE A 391 -35.71 2.45 -16.18
N ALA A 392 -36.11 1.36 -16.87
CA ALA A 392 -35.19 0.29 -17.26
C ALA A 392 -34.10 0.78 -18.21
N PHE A 393 -34.43 1.67 -19.17
CA PHE A 393 -33.45 2.30 -20.05
C PHE A 393 -32.40 3.07 -19.27
N GLY A 394 -32.78 3.92 -18.31
CA GLY A 394 -31.86 4.69 -17.46
C GLY A 394 -30.95 3.80 -16.63
N MET A 395 -31.47 2.68 -16.08
CA MET A 395 -30.68 1.72 -15.32
C MET A 395 -29.64 1.01 -16.20
N VAL A 396 -30.00 0.61 -17.42
CA VAL A 396 -29.07 -0.02 -18.37
C VAL A 396 -28.04 1.00 -18.86
N GLU A 397 -28.46 2.22 -19.20
CA GLU A 397 -27.57 3.31 -19.58
C GLU A 397 -26.52 3.58 -18.48
N GLY A 398 -26.96 3.75 -17.24
CA GLY A 398 -26.08 3.97 -16.10
C GLY A 398 -25.04 2.85 -15.90
N SER A 399 -25.47 1.59 -16.08
CA SER A 399 -24.58 0.43 -15.96
C SER A 399 -23.54 0.37 -17.10
N LEU A 400 -23.91 0.71 -18.33
CA LEU A 400 -23.00 0.76 -19.46
C LEU A 400 -21.95 1.89 -19.31
N PHE A 401 -22.35 3.03 -18.78
CA PHE A 401 -21.45 4.14 -18.54
C PHE A 401 -20.61 4.01 -17.27
N TYR A 402 -20.87 3.05 -16.40
CA TYR A 402 -20.12 2.87 -15.15
C TYR A 402 -18.61 2.82 -15.41
N VAL A 403 -18.14 1.92 -16.28
CA VAL A 403 -16.71 1.77 -16.59
C VAL A 403 -16.12 3.03 -17.22
N VAL A 404 -16.89 3.69 -18.10
CA VAL A 404 -16.44 4.93 -18.78
C VAL A 404 -16.27 6.07 -17.78
N ASN A 405 -17.17 6.18 -16.82
CA ASN A 405 -17.10 7.19 -15.76
C ASN A 405 -15.91 6.96 -14.79
N GLN A 406 -15.40 5.74 -14.69
CA GLN A 406 -14.29 5.36 -13.83
C GLN A 406 -12.91 5.36 -14.54
N ILE A 407 -12.80 5.83 -15.78
CA ILE A 407 -11.55 5.75 -16.57
C ILE A 407 -10.39 6.47 -15.89
N GLU A 408 -10.62 7.63 -15.28
CA GLU A 408 -9.58 8.41 -14.59
C GLU A 408 -9.08 7.68 -13.34
N GLU A 409 -9.99 7.19 -12.51
CA GLU A 409 -9.68 6.41 -11.31
C GLU A 409 -8.99 5.09 -11.66
N LEU A 410 -9.43 4.44 -12.74
CA LEU A 410 -8.82 3.21 -13.25
C LEU A 410 -7.37 3.43 -13.71
N ALA A 411 -7.07 4.56 -14.35
CA ALA A 411 -5.72 4.90 -14.75
C ALA A 411 -4.79 5.09 -13.54
N GLN A 412 -5.24 5.80 -12.50
CA GLN A 412 -4.50 5.98 -11.24
C GLN A 412 -4.31 4.65 -10.51
N PHE A 413 -5.35 3.84 -10.44
CA PHE A 413 -5.34 2.52 -9.84
C PHE A 413 -4.32 1.59 -10.53
N THR A 414 -4.31 1.56 -11.86
CA THR A 414 -3.38 0.76 -12.66
C THR A 414 -1.91 1.15 -12.40
N ALA A 415 -1.63 2.45 -12.29
CA ALA A 415 -0.31 2.94 -11.91
C ALA A 415 0.07 2.51 -10.49
N GLY A 416 -0.85 2.62 -9.53
CA GLY A 416 -0.66 2.16 -8.14
C GLY A 416 -0.35 0.67 -8.05
N ILE A 417 -1.09 -0.18 -8.76
CA ILE A 417 -0.83 -1.63 -8.84
C ILE A 417 0.60 -1.90 -9.35
N SER A 418 1.01 -1.23 -10.43
CA SER A 418 2.34 -1.45 -11.02
C SER A 418 3.48 -1.05 -10.08
N ARG A 419 3.31 0.03 -9.31
CA ARG A 419 4.28 0.45 -8.31
C ARG A 419 4.35 -0.51 -7.13
N LEU A 420 3.19 -0.92 -6.61
CA LEU A 420 3.11 -1.81 -5.46
C LEU A 420 3.68 -3.20 -5.77
N GLU A 421 3.34 -3.76 -6.95
CA GLU A 421 3.87 -5.03 -7.43
C GLU A 421 5.38 -4.95 -7.70
N GLY A 422 5.85 -3.84 -8.31
CA GLY A 422 7.27 -3.59 -8.51
C GLY A 422 8.04 -3.53 -7.19
N PHE A 423 7.47 -2.87 -6.17
CA PHE A 423 8.03 -2.84 -4.82
C PHE A 423 8.06 -4.24 -4.20
N GLN A 424 6.94 -4.96 -4.19
CA GLN A 424 6.86 -6.31 -3.61
C GLN A 424 7.85 -7.28 -4.26
N SER A 425 7.90 -7.33 -5.59
CA SER A 425 8.82 -8.20 -6.30
C SER A 425 10.29 -7.87 -6.05
N LYS A 426 10.60 -6.58 -5.86
CA LYS A 426 11.97 -6.15 -5.54
C LYS A 426 12.36 -6.51 -4.10
N VAL A 427 11.45 -6.28 -3.14
CA VAL A 427 11.66 -6.71 -1.74
C VAL A 427 11.85 -8.23 -1.67
N GLU A 428 11.02 -8.99 -2.38
CA GLU A 428 11.15 -10.45 -2.45
C GLU A 428 12.48 -10.88 -3.07
N GLN A 429 12.89 -10.26 -4.18
CA GLN A 429 14.18 -10.52 -4.83
C GLN A 429 15.36 -10.26 -3.88
N VAL A 430 15.36 -9.12 -3.19
CA VAL A 430 16.41 -8.76 -2.21
C VAL A 430 16.37 -9.72 -1.01
N SER A 431 15.17 -10.07 -0.53
CA SER A 431 14.99 -11.00 0.57
C SER A 431 15.47 -12.42 0.25
N GLN A 432 15.36 -12.84 -1.02
CA GLN A 432 15.84 -14.15 -1.49
C GLN A 432 17.32 -14.15 -1.85
N GLN A 433 17.87 -13.01 -2.25
CA GLN A 433 19.31 -12.77 -2.40
C GLN A 433 19.95 -12.56 -1.03
N ALA A 434 19.68 -13.46 -0.07
CA ALA A 434 20.44 -13.47 1.17
C ALA A 434 21.93 -13.37 0.81
N PRO A 435 22.74 -12.52 1.48
CA PRO A 435 24.15 -12.42 1.20
C PRO A 435 24.69 -13.85 1.15
N GLN A 436 25.48 -14.15 0.12
CA GLN A 436 26.12 -15.46 -0.01
C GLN A 436 26.83 -15.74 1.31
N GLN A 437 26.16 -16.46 2.20
CA GLN A 437 26.61 -16.75 3.56
C GLN A 437 27.93 -17.54 3.60
N GLU A 438 28.36 -18.04 2.44
CA GLU A 438 29.62 -18.77 2.30
C GLU A 438 30.87 -17.93 2.59
N THR A 439 30.79 -16.58 2.48
CA THR A 439 31.90 -15.67 2.78
C THR A 439 31.79 -14.99 4.15
N LEU A 440 30.68 -15.19 4.86
CA LEU A 440 30.40 -14.58 6.17
C LEU A 440 30.09 -15.68 7.19
N HIS A 441 31.06 -16.03 8.02
CA HIS A 441 30.87 -16.99 9.10
C HIS A 441 30.49 -16.23 10.38
N ALA A 442 29.33 -16.54 10.97
CA ALA A 442 28.89 -15.97 12.25
C ALA A 442 29.12 -16.95 13.39
N GLY A 443 29.45 -16.42 14.59
CA GLY A 443 29.60 -17.22 15.82
C GLY A 443 31.05 -17.52 16.22
N THR A 444 32.02 -16.79 15.68
CA THR A 444 33.42 -16.84 16.11
C THR A 444 33.68 -15.88 17.30
N ASN A 445 34.70 -16.19 18.08
CA ASN A 445 35.13 -15.33 19.21
C ASN A 445 36.07 -14.19 18.77
N ALA A 446 36.18 -13.93 17.48
CA ALA A 446 37.04 -12.91 16.91
C ALA A 446 36.42 -12.36 15.61
N ILE A 447 36.81 -11.15 15.26
CA ILE A 447 36.57 -10.60 13.93
C ILE A 447 37.80 -10.92 13.08
N VAL A 448 37.64 -11.78 12.07
CA VAL A 448 38.75 -12.22 11.21
C VAL A 448 38.40 -11.91 9.74
N VAL A 449 39.24 -11.13 9.10
CA VAL A 449 39.18 -10.83 7.67
C VAL A 449 40.33 -11.57 7.01
N ARG A 450 40.04 -12.40 6.00
CA ARG A 450 41.04 -13.24 5.31
C ARG A 450 41.08 -12.90 3.84
N HIS A 451 42.20 -12.31 3.39
CA HIS A 451 42.48 -12.00 1.98
C HIS A 451 41.28 -11.36 1.26
N ALA A 452 40.65 -10.40 1.93
CA ALA A 452 39.41 -9.80 1.45
C ALA A 452 39.69 -8.60 0.53
N ASP A 453 39.04 -8.64 -0.64
CA ASP A 453 38.89 -7.47 -1.51
C ASP A 453 37.53 -6.83 -1.26
N LEU A 454 37.49 -5.52 -1.14
CA LEU A 454 36.25 -4.78 -0.94
C LEU A 454 35.98 -3.87 -2.14
N THR A 455 34.90 -4.20 -2.86
CA THR A 455 34.39 -3.39 -3.97
C THR A 455 33.05 -2.80 -3.57
N PRO A 456 32.86 -1.47 -3.60
CA PRO A 456 31.56 -0.89 -3.33
C PRO A 456 30.49 -1.42 -4.30
N PRO A 457 29.26 -1.63 -3.85
CA PRO A 457 28.16 -1.98 -4.73
C PRO A 457 28.05 -0.97 -5.89
N GLY A 458 27.87 -1.46 -7.13
CA GLY A 458 27.82 -0.62 -8.34
C GLY A 458 29.17 -0.13 -8.89
N SER A 459 30.29 -0.35 -8.19
CA SER A 459 31.64 -0.08 -8.69
C SER A 459 32.30 -1.36 -9.23
N SER A 460 33.21 -1.21 -10.20
CA SER A 460 34.07 -2.29 -10.67
C SER A 460 35.47 -2.26 -10.04
N THR A 461 35.78 -1.19 -9.29
CA THR A 461 37.14 -0.98 -8.74
C THR A 461 37.13 -1.30 -7.24
N PRO A 462 38.01 -2.21 -6.78
CA PRO A 462 38.16 -2.47 -5.35
C PRO A 462 38.82 -1.30 -4.64
N ILE A 463 38.26 -0.89 -3.50
CA ILE A 463 38.79 0.16 -2.63
C ILE A 463 39.74 -0.38 -1.56
N LEU A 464 39.69 -1.68 -1.27
CA LEU A 464 40.64 -2.41 -0.43
C LEU A 464 41.01 -3.71 -1.12
N ARG A 465 42.27 -4.09 -1.07
CA ARG A 465 42.82 -5.28 -1.72
C ARG A 465 43.57 -6.15 -0.74
N ASP A 466 43.29 -7.44 -0.77
CA ASP A 466 43.99 -8.48 -0.02
C ASP A 466 44.10 -8.20 1.49
N LEU A 467 43.05 -7.58 2.07
CA LEU A 467 43.03 -7.23 3.48
C LEU A 467 43.00 -8.47 4.34
N SER A 468 43.97 -8.58 5.27
CA SER A 468 44.02 -9.63 6.27
C SER A 468 44.17 -8.99 7.66
N LEU A 469 43.17 -9.24 8.54
CA LEU A 469 43.05 -8.60 9.84
C LEU A 469 42.40 -9.57 10.81
N SER A 470 42.89 -9.60 12.05
CA SER A 470 42.27 -10.32 13.17
C SER A 470 42.15 -9.41 14.38
N VAL A 471 40.95 -9.33 14.96
CA VAL A 471 40.66 -8.59 16.18
C VAL A 471 40.00 -9.55 17.15
N SER A 472 40.72 -9.90 18.21
CA SER A 472 40.27 -10.81 19.28
C SER A 472 39.60 -10.03 20.41
N GLU A 473 39.09 -10.74 21.42
CA GLU A 473 38.58 -10.12 22.65
C GLU A 473 39.66 -9.27 23.32
N ALA A 474 39.28 -8.10 23.81
CA ALA A 474 40.12 -7.08 24.42
C ALA A 474 41.10 -6.36 23.48
N ASP A 475 41.22 -6.74 22.19
CA ASP A 475 42.06 -6.02 21.24
C ASP A 475 41.43 -4.66 20.89
N ARG A 476 42.26 -3.65 20.68
CA ARG A 476 41.82 -2.28 20.33
C ARG A 476 42.51 -1.81 19.06
N LEU A 477 41.73 -1.73 18.00
CA LEU A 477 42.18 -1.35 16.66
C LEU A 477 41.70 0.06 16.29
N LEU A 478 42.65 0.93 15.95
CA LEU A 478 42.34 2.24 15.36
C LEU A 478 42.51 2.19 13.85
N VAL A 479 41.47 2.57 13.11
CA VAL A 479 41.49 2.66 11.64
C VAL A 479 41.68 4.12 11.22
N VAL A 480 42.73 4.41 10.48
CA VAL A 480 43.09 5.75 10.02
C VAL A 480 43.29 5.78 8.52
N GLY A 481 43.35 6.97 7.94
CA GLY A 481 43.60 7.18 6.51
C GLY A 481 42.86 8.41 5.96
N PRO A 482 43.16 8.85 4.75
CA PRO A 482 42.54 10.03 4.14
C PRO A 482 41.05 9.89 3.97
N SER A 483 40.35 11.01 3.74
CA SER A 483 38.90 10.96 3.46
C SER A 483 38.68 10.19 2.14
N GLY A 484 37.65 9.34 2.12
CA GLY A 484 37.30 8.52 0.95
C GLY A 484 38.13 7.24 0.75
N CYS A 485 39.13 6.94 1.59
CA CYS A 485 39.96 5.72 1.46
C CYS A 485 39.25 4.41 1.77
N GLY A 486 37.97 4.42 2.18
CA GLY A 486 37.20 3.20 2.44
C GLY A 486 37.00 2.81 3.91
N LYS A 487 37.30 3.69 4.88
CA LYS A 487 37.15 3.38 6.33
C LYS A 487 35.74 2.91 6.69
N THR A 488 34.71 3.69 6.37
CA THR A 488 33.29 3.32 6.61
C THR A 488 32.87 2.11 5.79
N SER A 489 33.44 1.92 4.59
CA SER A 489 33.18 0.74 3.75
C SER A 489 33.75 -0.54 4.39
N LEU A 490 34.92 -0.46 5.03
CA LEU A 490 35.46 -1.56 5.85
C LEU A 490 34.50 -1.92 6.99
N LEU A 491 33.95 -0.92 7.70
CA LEU A 491 32.98 -1.20 8.76
C LEU A 491 31.69 -1.84 8.22
N ARG A 492 31.23 -1.42 7.05
CA ARG A 492 30.06 -2.05 6.38
C ARG A 492 30.36 -3.51 6.03
N MET A 493 31.58 -3.85 5.65
CA MET A 493 31.99 -5.23 5.42
C MET A 493 32.06 -6.04 6.73
N ILE A 494 32.68 -5.51 7.78
CA ILE A 494 32.74 -6.16 9.11
C ILE A 494 31.33 -6.35 9.69
N SER A 495 30.42 -5.38 9.51
CA SER A 495 29.03 -5.50 9.97
C SER A 495 28.19 -6.51 9.17
N GLY A 496 28.72 -6.99 8.04
CA GLY A 496 27.98 -7.85 7.10
C GLY A 496 26.87 -7.12 6.37
N LEU A 497 26.98 -5.80 6.20
CA LEU A 497 26.12 -5.03 5.30
C LEU A 497 26.59 -5.19 3.84
N TRP A 498 27.92 -5.31 3.65
CA TRP A 498 28.52 -5.56 2.36
C TRP A 498 29.31 -6.88 2.40
N ALA A 499 29.14 -7.70 1.37
CA ALA A 499 29.97 -8.89 1.20
C ALA A 499 31.31 -8.52 0.56
N PRO A 500 32.42 -9.15 0.97
CA PRO A 500 33.69 -8.99 0.27
C PRO A 500 33.55 -9.54 -1.18
N SER A 501 34.19 -8.91 -2.14
CA SER A 501 34.22 -9.39 -3.54
C SER A 501 35.15 -10.61 -3.71
N ARG A 502 36.12 -10.77 -2.80
CA ARG A 502 37.02 -11.93 -2.69
C ARG A 502 37.39 -12.10 -1.22
N GLY A 503 37.76 -13.32 -0.82
CA GLY A 503 38.14 -13.62 0.57
C GLY A 503 36.93 -13.90 1.47
N ALA A 504 37.15 -13.89 2.78
CA ALA A 504 36.12 -14.22 3.78
C ALA A 504 36.19 -13.31 5.01
N VAL A 505 35.04 -13.11 5.65
CA VAL A 505 34.93 -12.37 6.92
C VAL A 505 34.22 -13.25 7.96
N GLU A 506 34.90 -13.55 9.04
CA GLU A 506 34.35 -14.22 10.21
C GLU A 506 34.05 -13.16 11.27
N ARG A 507 32.94 -13.28 11.97
CA ARG A 507 32.50 -12.30 12.97
C ARG A 507 31.69 -12.92 14.09
N PRO A 508 31.65 -12.29 15.26
CA PRO A 508 30.77 -12.68 16.36
C PRO A 508 29.30 -12.66 16.00
N ALA A 509 28.46 -13.28 16.79
CA ALA A 509 27.00 -13.25 16.64
C ALA A 509 26.48 -11.82 16.75
N THR A 510 25.32 -11.54 16.12
CA THR A 510 24.75 -10.19 16.00
C THR A 510 24.52 -9.50 17.37
N GLY A 511 24.28 -10.23 18.45
CA GLY A 511 24.11 -9.67 19.79
C GLY A 511 25.43 -9.33 20.53
N GLU A 512 26.57 -9.80 20.03
CA GLU A 512 27.89 -9.61 20.66
C GLU A 512 28.67 -8.45 20.03
N LEU A 513 28.14 -7.84 18.99
CA LEU A 513 28.77 -6.77 18.21
C LEU A 513 27.84 -5.56 18.14
N LEU A 514 28.27 -4.40 18.66
CA LEU A 514 27.50 -3.16 18.58
C LEU A 514 28.24 -2.10 17.76
N PHE A 515 27.51 -1.47 16.82
CA PHE A 515 28.02 -0.37 16.00
C PHE A 515 27.48 0.97 16.49
N ILE A 516 28.38 1.94 16.65
CA ILE A 516 28.02 3.34 16.87
C ILE A 516 28.46 4.14 15.64
N PRO A 517 27.50 4.61 14.81
CA PRO A 517 27.80 5.43 13.65
C PRO A 517 28.15 6.87 14.06
N GLN A 518 28.73 7.62 13.14
CA GLN A 518 29.09 9.03 13.30
C GLN A 518 27.90 9.89 13.78
N LYS A 519 26.73 9.70 13.17
CA LYS A 519 25.46 10.27 13.64
C LYS A 519 24.62 9.16 14.27
N PRO A 520 24.45 9.14 15.59
CA PRO A 520 23.69 8.11 16.26
C PRO A 520 22.23 8.08 15.84
N TYR A 521 21.71 6.88 15.68
CA TYR A 521 20.28 6.70 15.43
C TYR A 521 19.48 6.98 16.70
N MET A 522 18.50 7.89 16.61
CA MET A 522 17.53 8.17 17.66
C MET A 522 16.19 7.56 17.31
N LEU A 523 15.63 6.74 18.21
CA LEU A 523 14.32 6.11 18.02
C LEU A 523 13.18 7.13 18.19
N LEU A 524 12.04 6.81 17.58
CA LEU A 524 10.77 7.48 17.87
C LEU A 524 10.16 6.82 19.11
N GLY A 525 10.66 7.15 20.30
CA GLY A 525 10.29 6.46 21.54
C GLY A 525 10.64 7.23 22.81
N SER A 526 10.63 6.52 23.93
CA SER A 526 10.97 7.05 25.25
C SER A 526 12.48 7.15 25.46
N LEU A 527 12.92 7.85 26.53
CA LEU A 527 14.34 7.90 26.91
C LEU A 527 14.86 6.51 27.31
N ARG A 528 14.01 5.68 27.93
CA ARG A 528 14.30 4.27 28.24
C ARG A 528 14.62 3.49 26.95
N GLU A 529 13.73 3.58 25.95
CA GLU A 529 13.93 2.94 24.65
C GLU A 529 15.20 3.45 23.95
N GLN A 530 15.54 4.75 24.08
CA GLN A 530 16.79 5.30 23.55
C GLN A 530 18.04 4.62 24.14
N LEU A 531 18.05 4.38 25.45
CA LEU A 531 19.20 3.79 26.13
C LEU A 531 19.29 2.28 25.94
N CYS A 532 18.16 1.57 25.99
CA CYS A 532 18.14 0.11 25.95
C CYS A 532 18.39 -0.47 24.55
N TYR A 533 18.14 0.31 23.48
CA TYR A 533 18.27 -0.17 22.10
C TYR A 533 19.67 -0.79 21.81
N PRO A 534 19.75 -1.93 21.12
CA PRO A 534 18.66 -2.71 20.47
C PRO A 534 18.00 -3.77 21.38
N THR A 535 18.33 -3.81 22.66
CA THR A 535 17.80 -4.78 23.63
C THR A 535 16.43 -4.35 24.16
N ASP A 536 15.65 -5.31 24.66
CA ASP A 536 14.34 -5.06 25.28
C ASP A 536 14.49 -4.19 26.54
N GLU A 537 13.67 -3.15 26.62
CA GLU A 537 13.69 -2.17 27.71
C GLU A 537 13.38 -2.77 29.11
N SER A 538 12.65 -3.87 29.16
CA SER A 538 12.29 -4.55 30.39
C SER A 538 13.50 -5.18 31.16
N ARG A 539 14.65 -5.25 30.51
CA ARG A 539 15.88 -5.83 31.11
C ARG A 539 16.57 -4.93 32.10
N PHE A 540 16.28 -3.62 32.09
CA PHE A 540 17.03 -2.64 32.82
C PHE A 540 16.15 -1.83 33.77
N SER A 541 16.62 -1.66 35.03
CA SER A 541 15.96 -0.83 36.02
C SER A 541 16.28 0.66 35.82
N ASP A 542 15.43 1.54 36.37
CA ASP A 542 15.65 2.99 36.35
C ASP A 542 16.99 3.41 36.99
N ASP A 543 17.41 2.69 38.00
CA ASP A 543 18.69 2.98 38.68
C ASP A 543 19.88 2.64 37.78
N GLN A 544 19.79 1.56 36.99
CA GLN A 544 20.81 1.24 35.97
C GLN A 544 20.85 2.28 34.87
N LEU A 545 19.70 2.75 34.42
CA LEU A 545 19.62 3.80 33.40
C LEU A 545 20.20 5.13 33.91
N ARG A 546 19.90 5.49 35.17
CA ARG A 546 20.45 6.68 35.81
C ARG A 546 21.97 6.59 35.94
N HIS A 547 22.46 5.46 36.43
CA HIS A 547 23.89 5.22 36.58
C HIS A 547 24.66 5.35 35.27
N VAL A 548 24.15 4.73 34.21
CA VAL A 548 24.80 4.83 32.89
C VAL A 548 24.78 6.25 32.34
N LEU A 549 23.71 7.02 32.56
CA LEU A 549 23.67 8.44 32.16
C LEU A 549 24.71 9.28 32.94
N GLU A 550 24.95 8.96 34.20
CA GLU A 550 26.02 9.59 35.00
C GLU A 550 27.41 9.21 34.45
N GLU A 551 27.63 7.92 34.16
CA GLU A 551 28.90 7.43 33.60
C GLU A 551 29.25 8.13 32.28
N VAL A 552 28.27 8.43 31.40
CA VAL A 552 28.53 9.10 30.13
C VAL A 552 28.38 10.64 30.19
N ASN A 553 28.45 11.22 31.40
CA ASN A 553 28.32 12.68 31.62
C ASN A 553 26.98 13.27 31.10
N LEU A 554 25.86 12.53 31.23
CA LEU A 554 24.50 12.95 30.92
C LEU A 554 23.58 13.02 32.16
N ALA A 555 24.11 13.19 33.37
CA ALA A 555 23.32 13.31 34.60
C ALA A 555 22.26 14.41 34.54
N THR A 556 22.53 15.51 33.82
CA THR A 556 21.56 16.59 33.61
C THR A 556 20.34 16.16 32.77
N LEU A 557 20.48 15.13 31.95
CA LEU A 557 19.39 14.58 31.16
C LEU A 557 18.39 13.81 32.02
N SER A 558 18.89 12.98 32.97
CA SER A 558 18.03 12.28 33.95
C SER A 558 17.31 13.25 34.88
N ALA A 559 17.96 14.36 35.26
CA ALA A 559 17.33 15.42 36.06
C ALA A 559 16.24 16.18 35.28
N ARG A 560 16.46 16.42 33.98
CA ARG A 560 15.50 17.09 33.09
C ARG A 560 14.31 16.19 32.76
N TYR A 561 14.52 14.89 32.66
CA TYR A 561 13.51 13.88 32.35
C TYR A 561 13.57 12.75 33.40
N PRO A 562 13.01 12.98 34.60
CA PRO A 562 13.02 12.01 35.69
C PRO A 562 12.18 10.75 35.41
N ASP A 563 11.17 10.89 34.56
CA ASP A 563 10.38 9.79 34.01
C ASP A 563 11.01 9.35 32.67
N PHE A 564 11.59 8.16 32.66
CA PHE A 564 12.26 7.60 31.49
C PHE A 564 11.29 7.17 30.38
N ASP A 565 10.00 7.04 30.67
CA ASP A 565 9.00 6.58 29.70
C ASP A 565 8.39 7.71 28.87
N VAL A 566 8.80 8.96 29.13
CA VAL A 566 8.40 10.14 28.36
C VAL A 566 8.91 10.04 26.92
N LYS A 567 8.00 10.13 25.96
CA LYS A 567 8.30 10.15 24.52
C LYS A 567 8.50 11.58 24.03
N GLN A 568 9.61 11.82 23.38
CA GLN A 568 10.02 13.13 22.87
C GLN A 568 10.66 13.01 21.47
N ASP A 569 10.81 14.14 20.78
CA ASP A 569 11.59 14.24 19.54
C ASP A 569 13.08 14.41 19.88
N TRP A 570 13.69 13.33 20.33
CA TRP A 570 15.07 13.31 20.82
C TRP A 570 16.10 13.88 19.84
N PRO A 571 16.01 13.61 18.50
CA PRO A 571 16.92 14.23 17.53
C PRO A 571 16.94 15.76 17.55
N ARG A 572 15.83 16.40 17.92
CA ARG A 572 15.72 17.87 18.01
C ARG A 572 16.07 18.42 19.37
N ILE A 573 15.87 17.64 20.42
CA ILE A 573 16.11 18.06 21.80
C ILE A 573 17.57 17.92 22.17
N LEU A 574 18.22 16.83 21.75
CA LEU A 574 19.60 16.51 22.08
C LEU A 574 20.56 17.10 21.04
N SER A 575 21.58 17.81 21.50
CA SER A 575 22.73 18.18 20.67
C SER A 575 23.44 16.93 20.14
N LEU A 576 24.21 17.04 19.05
CA LEU A 576 24.94 15.91 18.50
C LEU A 576 25.90 15.28 19.53
N GLY A 577 26.55 16.09 20.38
CA GLY A 577 27.39 15.58 21.47
C GLY A 577 26.61 14.82 22.53
N GLU A 578 25.40 15.24 22.88
CA GLU A 578 24.51 14.49 23.80
C GLU A 578 24.04 13.17 23.15
N GLN A 579 23.72 13.18 21.86
CA GLN A 579 23.36 11.97 21.09
C GLN A 579 24.52 10.96 21.05
N GLN A 580 25.76 11.45 20.83
CA GLN A 580 26.96 10.60 20.85
C GLN A 580 27.19 10.00 22.23
N ARG A 581 27.14 10.79 23.32
CA ARG A 581 27.27 10.27 24.70
C ARG A 581 26.17 9.27 25.04
N LEU A 582 24.93 9.50 24.60
CA LEU A 582 23.82 8.56 24.78
C LEU A 582 24.07 7.24 24.04
N ALA A 583 24.70 7.29 22.86
CA ALA A 583 25.09 6.09 22.13
C ALA A 583 26.20 5.29 22.86
N PHE A 584 27.11 5.96 23.54
CA PHE A 584 28.04 5.29 24.45
C PHE A 584 27.32 4.68 25.66
N GLY A 585 26.28 5.35 26.19
CA GLY A 585 25.40 4.76 27.21
C GLY A 585 24.75 3.46 26.75
N ARG A 586 24.26 3.40 25.49
CA ARG A 586 23.78 2.14 24.88
C ARG A 586 24.83 1.04 24.89
N LEU A 587 26.07 1.39 24.56
CA LEU A 587 27.18 0.45 24.51
C LEU A 587 27.48 -0.11 25.92
N LEU A 588 27.56 0.77 26.90
CA LEU A 588 27.85 0.36 28.28
C LEU A 588 26.71 -0.50 28.88
N LEU A 589 25.47 -0.16 28.58
CA LEU A 589 24.29 -0.87 29.07
C LEU A 589 24.13 -2.27 28.46
N ASN A 590 24.33 -2.38 27.13
CA ASN A 590 24.21 -3.66 26.43
C ASN A 590 25.44 -4.54 26.57
N ALA A 591 26.58 -3.99 26.99
CA ALA A 591 27.85 -4.68 27.24
C ALA A 591 28.21 -5.75 26.17
N PRO A 592 28.31 -5.38 24.87
CA PRO A 592 28.70 -6.32 23.84
C PRO A 592 30.17 -6.73 24.01
N ARG A 593 30.57 -7.83 23.38
CA ARG A 593 32.01 -8.23 23.38
C ARG A 593 32.85 -7.34 22.45
N PHE A 594 32.26 -6.84 21.39
CA PHE A 594 32.91 -6.00 20.38
C PHE A 594 32.13 -4.69 20.14
N ALA A 595 32.85 -3.58 20.19
CA ALA A 595 32.32 -2.24 19.84
C ALA A 595 33.00 -1.73 18.57
N VAL A 596 32.20 -1.24 17.64
CA VAL A 596 32.70 -0.60 16.40
C VAL A 596 32.22 0.83 16.37
N LEU A 597 33.17 1.79 16.33
CA LEU A 597 32.95 3.22 16.49
C LEU A 597 33.35 3.93 15.20
N ASP A 598 32.38 4.48 14.46
CA ASP A 598 32.63 5.26 13.24
C ASP A 598 32.57 6.75 13.55
N GLU A 599 33.73 7.37 13.80
CA GLU A 599 33.86 8.78 14.20
C GLU A 599 32.87 9.20 15.32
N ALA A 600 32.57 8.26 16.21
CA ALA A 600 31.50 8.38 17.20
C ALA A 600 31.74 9.46 18.27
N THR A 601 32.89 10.12 18.26
CA THR A 601 33.30 11.19 19.18
C THR A 601 33.60 12.52 18.49
N SER A 602 33.17 12.67 17.23
CA SER A 602 33.51 13.87 16.41
C SER A 602 32.97 15.19 17.01
N ALA A 603 31.84 15.15 17.71
CA ALA A 603 31.20 16.31 18.33
C ALA A 603 31.51 16.48 19.83
N LEU A 604 32.46 15.71 20.38
CA LEU A 604 32.82 15.76 21.80
C LEU A 604 34.15 16.51 22.01
N ASP A 605 34.30 17.14 23.17
CA ASP A 605 35.56 17.70 23.62
C ASP A 605 36.55 16.59 24.03
N VAL A 606 37.84 16.94 24.11
CA VAL A 606 38.92 15.98 24.39
C VAL A 606 38.74 15.28 25.74
N ALA A 607 38.38 16.02 26.77
CA ALA A 607 38.24 15.45 28.14
C ALA A 607 37.10 14.41 28.19
N THR A 608 35.97 14.69 27.49
CA THR A 608 34.87 13.74 27.38
C THR A 608 35.27 12.49 26.56
N VAL A 609 36.04 12.66 25.49
CA VAL A 609 36.57 11.54 24.68
C VAL A 609 37.45 10.65 25.53
N ASP A 610 38.42 11.24 26.26
CA ASP A 610 39.36 10.54 27.13
C ASP A 610 38.60 9.75 28.21
N HIS A 611 37.59 10.36 28.81
CA HIS A 611 36.74 9.72 29.80
C HIS A 611 35.99 8.49 29.23
N LEU A 612 35.35 8.64 28.09
CA LEU A 612 34.58 7.56 27.45
C LEU A 612 35.48 6.38 27.04
N TYR A 613 36.62 6.65 26.42
CA TYR A 613 37.57 5.59 26.07
C TYR A 613 38.20 4.91 27.30
N ALA A 614 38.42 5.64 28.39
CA ALA A 614 38.85 5.05 29.67
C ALA A 614 37.78 4.07 30.22
N LEU A 615 36.48 4.42 30.12
CA LEU A 615 35.38 3.52 30.49
C LEU A 615 35.37 2.25 29.64
N LEU A 616 35.54 2.36 28.30
CA LEU A 616 35.62 1.19 27.44
C LEU A 616 36.80 0.29 27.78
N ARG A 617 37.92 0.88 28.18
CA ARG A 617 39.12 0.15 28.61
C ARG A 617 38.91 -0.61 29.91
N GLN A 618 38.22 0.01 30.87
CA GLN A 618 37.88 -0.64 32.17
C GLN A 618 36.94 -1.84 32.01
N ARG A 619 36.07 -1.82 30.94
CA ARG A 619 35.11 -2.90 30.64
C ARG A 619 35.72 -4.01 29.78
N GLU A 620 37.02 -3.95 29.43
CA GLU A 620 37.77 -4.94 28.62
C GLU A 620 37.10 -5.24 27.26
N LEU A 621 36.40 -4.27 26.69
CA LEU A 621 35.74 -4.42 25.39
C LEU A 621 36.77 -4.43 24.27
N ALA A 622 36.58 -5.32 23.28
CA ALA A 622 37.28 -5.21 22.02
C ALA A 622 36.72 -4.03 21.23
N VAL A 623 37.58 -3.13 20.76
CA VAL A 623 37.16 -1.87 20.13
C VAL A 623 37.80 -1.70 18.76
N ILE A 624 36.97 -1.43 17.74
CA ILE A 624 37.44 -0.95 16.43
C ILE A 624 36.96 0.47 16.27
N SER A 625 37.87 1.45 16.25
CA SER A 625 37.50 2.87 16.08
C SER A 625 38.01 3.41 14.77
N ILE A 626 37.15 4.18 14.06
CA ILE A 626 37.60 5.12 13.05
C ILE A 626 37.73 6.49 13.69
N GLY A 627 38.88 7.16 13.52
CA GLY A 627 39.08 8.48 14.06
C GLY A 627 40.30 9.18 13.46
N HIS A 628 40.28 10.52 13.54
CA HIS A 628 41.34 11.37 13.03
C HIS A 628 42.11 12.10 14.17
N ARG A 629 41.72 11.91 15.43
CA ARG A 629 42.36 12.58 16.58
C ARG A 629 43.60 11.84 17.00
N PRO A 630 44.75 12.51 17.14
CA PRO A 630 46.00 11.89 17.57
C PRO A 630 45.92 11.23 18.97
N THR A 631 45.09 11.77 19.87
CA THR A 631 44.94 11.25 21.25
C THR A 631 44.32 9.85 21.28
N LEU A 632 43.59 9.43 20.24
CA LEU A 632 42.96 8.12 20.19
C LEU A 632 43.98 6.98 20.19
N LYS A 633 45.20 7.19 19.70
CA LYS A 633 46.22 6.15 19.69
C LYS A 633 46.55 5.63 21.09
N ASP A 634 46.38 6.47 22.12
CA ASP A 634 46.73 6.12 23.51
C ASP A 634 45.75 5.10 24.12
N TYR A 635 44.61 4.91 23.48
CA TYR A 635 43.54 3.97 23.84
C TYR A 635 43.48 2.72 22.96
N HIS A 636 44.38 2.61 21.96
CA HIS A 636 44.44 1.49 21.02
C HIS A 636 45.78 0.80 21.01
N ASP A 637 45.78 -0.50 20.72
CA ASP A 637 47.01 -1.32 20.70
C ASP A 637 47.63 -1.33 19.30
N THR A 638 46.79 -1.32 18.26
CA THR A 638 47.22 -1.38 16.87
C THR A 638 46.50 -0.31 16.01
N VAL A 639 47.17 0.12 14.95
CA VAL A 639 46.64 1.07 13.95
C VAL A 639 46.62 0.40 12.57
N LEU A 640 45.45 0.37 11.95
CA LEU A 640 45.29 0.02 10.56
C LEU A 640 45.24 1.30 9.71
N GLU A 641 46.29 1.54 8.99
CA GLU A 641 46.38 2.66 8.06
C GLU A 641 45.93 2.25 6.66
N LEU A 642 44.93 2.97 6.10
CA LEU A 642 44.45 2.78 4.73
C LEU A 642 45.05 3.87 3.82
N SER A 643 45.76 3.50 2.75
CA SER A 643 46.47 4.42 1.89
C SER A 643 45.64 5.13 0.82
N GLY A 644 44.40 4.62 0.55
CA GLY A 644 43.48 5.21 -0.43
C GLY A 644 43.62 4.68 -1.86
N ASP A 645 44.68 3.96 -2.16
CA ASP A 645 44.96 3.26 -3.44
C ASP A 645 44.56 1.76 -3.40
N GLY A 646 43.94 1.35 -2.33
CA GLY A 646 43.59 -0.05 -2.03
C GLY A 646 44.60 -0.76 -1.13
N GLY A 647 45.72 -0.11 -0.79
CA GLY A 647 46.75 -0.60 0.13
C GLY A 647 46.38 -0.36 1.60
N TRP A 648 47.04 -1.10 2.47
CA TRP A 648 46.87 -0.98 3.92
C TRP A 648 48.16 -1.37 4.64
N ARG A 649 48.31 -0.89 5.90
CA ARG A 649 49.41 -1.25 6.80
C ARG A 649 48.86 -1.46 8.21
N LEU A 650 49.32 -2.46 8.90
CA LEU A 650 49.04 -2.70 10.33
C LEU A 650 50.30 -2.40 11.15
N LEU A 651 50.20 -1.46 12.08
CA LEU A 651 51.31 -0.96 12.89
C LEU A 651 50.92 -0.96 14.36
N PRO A 652 51.88 -1.17 15.30
CA PRO A 652 51.65 -0.89 16.73
C PRO A 652 51.26 0.60 16.90
N ALA A 653 50.27 0.88 17.77
CA ALA A 653 49.82 2.27 17.99
C ALA A 653 50.96 3.19 18.50
N THR A 654 51.90 2.65 19.27
CA THR A 654 53.07 3.39 19.79
C THR A 654 54.02 3.86 18.69
N SER A 655 54.07 3.16 17.57
CA SER A 655 54.96 3.49 16.45
C SER A 655 54.29 4.37 15.36
N TYR A 656 53.00 4.60 15.46
CA TYR A 656 52.25 5.41 14.46
C TYR A 656 52.39 6.91 14.77
N ASP A 657 52.75 7.70 13.73
CA ASP A 657 52.85 9.15 13.80
C ASP A 657 51.82 9.81 12.91
N PHE A 658 50.87 10.55 13.50
CA PHE A 658 49.82 11.31 12.78
C PHE A 658 50.38 12.50 11.96
N GLY A 659 51.63 12.86 12.14
CA GLY A 659 52.25 14.05 11.50
C GLY A 659 53.05 13.75 10.23
N ARG A 660 53.16 12.49 9.79
CA ARG A 660 53.83 12.16 8.49
C ARG A 660 52.77 11.87 7.42
N PRO A 661 52.79 12.63 6.30
CA PRO A 661 51.90 12.41 5.16
C PRO A 661 52.16 11.07 4.47
#